data_2508810633fa400f7036be8a8cbf491e
#
_entry.id   2508810633fa400f7036be8a8cbf491e
#
_cell.length_a   1.000
_cell.length_b   1.000
_cell.length_c   1.000
_cell.angle_alpha   90.00
_cell.angle_beta   90.00
_cell.angle_gamma   90.00
#
_symmetry.space_group_name_H-M   'P 1'
#
loop_
_entity.id
_entity.type
_entity.pdbx_description
1 polymer ?
#
loop_
_entity_poly.entity_id
_entity_poly.type
_entity_poly.pdbx_seq_one_letter_code
_entity_poly.pdbx_strand_id
1 'polypeptide(L)'
;MSTVSDYFGSLVFDDRVMKAMLSADVYQSLKKTIDEGASLNNDVANAVAAAMKDWAVEHGATHFTHWFQPLTGITAEKHDSFITPASDGRVIMEFSGKELIKGEPDASSFPSGGLRATFEARGYTAWDPTSYAFIKDKTLCIPTAFCSYGGEALDKKTPLLRSMQALNKQALRILRLFGNTDVKCVRTSVGPEQEYFLVDKALYEQRKDLVFCGRTLFGAKAPKGQEMDDHYFGVIKPRVAAYMADLNEELWKLGVLAKTEHNEVAPSQHELAPIYTTTNIATDHNQLTMEIMQKVAAKHGLVCLLHEKPFAGVNGSGKHNNWSMATDTGVNLLTPGETPYENAQFLLFLCAVIKAVDDYQDLLRVSVATAGNDHRLGANEAPPAVVSMFLGDELTAVLDAIENDAPYSGSEKTTMKLGVHVLPKFTRDTTDRNRTSPFAFTGNKFEFRMLGSSNSIACANIMLNAAVAESLKIYADRLENVDDFETALHDMIKKTIKDHKRIIFNGNGYDDAWIKEATEKRGLLNLRTTPDAMPAMIADKNVKMLTAHKIFSPAELHSRYEILLENYSKTVNIEALTMVDMARKEILPAVEGYTKSLAETLAAKKAAVAGLPCKYETATITKLSELSDEIADATANLDGEIAKFQAIEDVTEAANDIRDVILGKMDALRAVCDEAETITAKEFWPFPTYSDLLFSVK
;
A
#
# COMPACT_ATOMS: atom_id res chain seq x y z
N MET A 1 20.88 -5.44 30.28
CA MET A 1 20.30 -5.23 28.92
C MET A 1 19.11 -4.31 29.10
N SER A 2 19.03 -3.21 28.33
CA SER A 2 17.82 -2.38 28.31
C SER A 2 16.69 -3.20 27.67
N THR A 3 15.49 -3.09 28.22
CA THR A 3 14.29 -3.72 27.66
C THR A 3 13.70 -2.85 26.56
N VAL A 4 12.85 -3.41 25.71
CA VAL A 4 12.17 -2.64 24.64
C VAL A 4 11.45 -1.42 25.21
N SER A 5 10.84 -1.55 26.38
CA SER A 5 10.17 -0.43 27.06
C SER A 5 11.09 0.73 27.44
N ASP A 6 12.40 0.49 27.59
CA ASP A 6 13.36 1.51 27.95
C ASP A 6 13.74 2.42 26.76
N TYR A 7 13.69 1.88 25.54
CA TYR A 7 14.10 2.62 24.33
C TYR A 7 13.00 2.82 23.29
N PHE A 8 11.79 2.29 23.52
CA PHE A 8 10.65 2.53 22.61
C PHE A 8 10.36 4.02 22.51
N GLY A 9 10.34 4.52 21.26
CA GLY A 9 10.12 5.95 20.97
C GLY A 9 11.28 6.86 21.40
N SER A 10 12.48 6.32 21.65
CA SER A 10 13.62 7.13 22.07
C SER A 10 14.08 8.15 21.02
N LEU A 11 13.75 7.94 19.77
CA LEU A 11 14.04 8.85 18.65
C LEU A 11 12.79 9.63 18.17
N VAL A 12 11.78 9.78 19.03
CA VAL A 12 10.52 10.47 18.71
C VAL A 12 10.29 11.62 19.67
N PHE A 13 10.00 12.80 19.14
CA PHE A 13 9.60 13.97 19.93
C PHE A 13 8.12 13.84 20.29
N ASP A 14 7.80 12.85 21.13
CA ASP A 14 6.45 12.48 21.54
C ASP A 14 5.89 13.35 22.67
N ASP A 15 4.68 13.03 23.09
CA ASP A 15 4.00 13.76 24.17
C ASP A 15 4.77 13.74 25.51
N ARG A 16 5.57 12.68 25.78
CA ARG A 16 6.41 12.59 26.98
C ARG A 16 7.56 13.59 26.93
N VAL A 17 8.21 13.66 25.76
CA VAL A 17 9.32 14.60 25.53
C VAL A 17 8.79 16.04 25.53
N MET A 18 7.67 16.31 24.87
CA MET A 18 7.02 17.63 24.88
C MET A 18 6.71 18.10 26.29
N LYS A 19 6.13 17.25 27.15
CA LYS A 19 5.85 17.59 28.55
C LYS A 19 7.10 17.85 29.38
N ALA A 20 8.20 17.18 29.07
CA ALA A 20 9.45 17.36 29.80
C ALA A 20 10.21 18.64 29.42
N MET A 21 10.10 19.05 28.13
CA MET A 21 10.90 20.13 27.56
C MET A 21 10.15 21.46 27.41
N LEU A 22 8.83 21.44 27.35
CA LEU A 22 8.01 22.64 27.17
C LEU A 22 7.47 23.13 28.52
N SER A 23 7.31 24.45 28.67
CA SER A 23 6.55 24.98 29.80
C SER A 23 5.09 24.52 29.73
N ALA A 24 4.42 24.44 30.86
CA ALA A 24 3.04 23.98 30.95
C ALA A 24 2.09 24.75 30.02
N ASP A 25 2.25 26.05 29.91
CA ASP A 25 1.40 26.91 29.07
C ASP A 25 1.63 26.66 27.58
N VAL A 26 2.91 26.52 27.15
CA VAL A 26 3.28 26.20 25.78
C VAL A 26 2.74 24.81 25.39
N TYR A 27 2.95 23.82 26.26
CA TYR A 27 2.43 22.46 26.04
C TYR A 27 0.91 22.44 25.90
N GLN A 28 0.18 23.11 26.79
CA GLN A 28 -1.29 23.18 26.70
C GLN A 28 -1.77 23.91 25.45
N SER A 29 -1.10 24.98 25.04
CA SER A 29 -1.42 25.69 23.79
C SER A 29 -1.20 24.80 22.57
N LEU A 30 -0.09 24.06 22.51
CA LEU A 30 0.19 23.09 21.46
C LEU A 30 -0.86 21.97 21.44
N LYS A 31 -1.26 21.44 22.60
CA LYS A 31 -2.31 20.43 22.70
C LYS A 31 -3.65 20.91 22.18
N LYS A 32 -4.03 22.15 22.41
CA LYS A 32 -5.24 22.72 21.79
C LYS A 32 -5.16 22.78 20.26
N THR A 33 -3.99 23.08 19.72
CA THR A 33 -3.77 23.02 18.27
C THR A 33 -3.94 21.60 17.74
N ILE A 34 -3.36 20.61 18.42
CA ILE A 34 -3.42 19.19 18.01
C ILE A 34 -4.85 18.64 18.15
N ASP A 35 -5.52 18.88 19.25
CA ASP A 35 -6.78 18.23 19.59
C ASP A 35 -8.01 18.99 19.07
N GLU A 36 -7.95 20.31 18.98
CA GLU A 36 -9.08 21.19 18.66
C GLU A 36 -8.89 21.99 17.34
N GLY A 37 -7.69 21.93 16.72
CA GLY A 37 -7.38 22.71 15.51
C GLY A 37 -7.23 24.21 15.75
N ALA A 38 -6.93 24.64 17.00
CA ALA A 38 -6.68 26.02 17.31
C ALA A 38 -5.43 26.56 16.56
N SER A 39 -5.45 27.82 16.17
CA SER A 39 -4.30 28.46 15.50
C SER A 39 -3.08 28.50 16.43
N LEU A 40 -1.91 28.15 15.88
CA LEU A 40 -0.66 28.20 16.62
C LEU A 40 -0.12 29.63 16.70
N ASN A 41 0.19 30.10 17.90
CA ASN A 41 0.85 31.38 18.12
C ASN A 41 2.35 31.29 17.78
N ASN A 42 2.94 32.33 17.21
CA ASN A 42 4.36 32.39 16.87
C ASN A 42 5.30 32.16 18.05
N ASP A 43 4.96 32.67 19.23
CA ASP A 43 5.78 32.46 20.42
C ASP A 43 5.79 31.00 20.88
N VAL A 44 4.63 30.35 20.80
CA VAL A 44 4.50 28.90 21.02
C VAL A 44 5.30 28.11 20.00
N ALA A 45 5.21 28.48 18.71
CA ALA A 45 5.98 27.84 17.65
C ALA A 45 7.50 27.98 17.87
N ASN A 46 7.98 29.16 18.27
CA ASN A 46 9.40 29.37 18.58
C ASN A 46 9.85 28.52 19.77
N ALA A 47 9.04 28.44 20.82
CA ALA A 47 9.37 27.62 21.98
C ALA A 47 9.42 26.13 21.64
N VAL A 48 8.48 25.63 20.81
CA VAL A 48 8.46 24.25 20.33
C VAL A 48 9.66 23.97 19.43
N ALA A 49 9.99 24.87 18.50
CA ALA A 49 11.12 24.72 17.59
C ALA A 49 12.46 24.66 18.39
N ALA A 50 12.66 25.55 19.37
CA ALA A 50 13.83 25.52 20.22
C ALA A 50 13.94 24.18 20.97
N ALA A 51 12.86 23.72 21.60
CA ALA A 51 12.85 22.45 22.31
C ALA A 51 13.11 21.24 21.38
N MET A 52 12.52 21.20 20.19
CA MET A 52 12.78 20.16 19.18
C MET A 52 14.26 20.15 18.78
N LYS A 53 14.84 21.32 18.51
CA LYS A 53 16.25 21.44 18.13
C LYS A 53 17.15 20.97 19.28
N ASP A 54 16.93 21.43 20.50
CA ASP A 54 17.75 21.06 21.66
C ASP A 54 17.70 19.55 21.89
N TRP A 55 16.51 18.97 21.88
CA TRP A 55 16.32 17.52 21.95
C TRP A 55 17.02 16.78 20.79
N ALA A 56 16.88 17.25 19.56
CA ALA A 56 17.49 16.63 18.40
C ALA A 56 19.01 16.65 18.45
N VAL A 57 19.59 17.78 18.88
CA VAL A 57 21.05 17.96 19.05
C VAL A 57 21.58 17.04 20.16
N GLU A 58 20.87 16.91 21.28
CA GLU A 58 21.21 15.97 22.36
C GLU A 58 21.24 14.52 21.87
N HIS A 59 20.43 14.18 20.86
CA HIS A 59 20.41 12.87 20.20
C HIS A 59 21.35 12.78 18.99
N GLY A 60 22.23 13.78 18.79
CA GLY A 60 23.27 13.79 17.75
C GLY A 60 22.82 14.25 16.38
N ALA A 61 21.65 14.86 16.26
CA ALA A 61 21.20 15.45 15.00
C ALA A 61 21.96 16.74 14.68
N THR A 62 22.28 16.94 13.42
CA THR A 62 22.97 18.12 12.89
C THR A 62 22.13 18.88 11.87
N HIS A 63 21.11 18.24 11.36
CA HIS A 63 20.23 18.74 10.30
C HIS A 63 18.77 18.52 10.69
N PHE A 64 17.89 19.23 9.99
CA PHE A 64 16.45 18.99 9.99
C PHE A 64 15.93 18.89 8.55
N THR A 65 14.76 18.30 8.40
CA THR A 65 14.05 18.25 7.13
C THR A 65 12.55 18.31 7.36
N HIS A 66 11.84 18.99 6.45
CA HIS A 66 10.41 18.82 6.30
C HIS A 66 10.16 17.54 5.53
N TRP A 67 9.71 16.52 6.26
CA TRP A 67 9.46 15.18 5.76
C TRP A 67 8.01 15.07 5.34
N PHE A 68 7.74 14.66 4.09
CA PHE A 68 6.37 14.55 3.57
C PHE A 68 6.22 13.37 2.60
N GLN A 69 4.94 13.03 2.29
CA GLN A 69 4.56 11.95 1.38
C GLN A 69 4.23 12.55 0.00
N PRO A 70 5.10 12.42 -1.01
CA PRO A 70 4.87 12.94 -2.34
C PRO A 70 3.78 12.15 -3.07
N LEU A 71 3.29 12.64 -4.21
CA LEU A 71 2.35 11.91 -5.06
C LEU A 71 2.98 10.63 -5.65
N THR A 72 4.27 10.66 -5.92
CA THR A 72 5.07 9.52 -6.39
C THR A 72 6.23 9.28 -5.42
N GLY A 73 6.68 8.02 -5.32
CA GLY A 73 7.74 7.64 -4.36
C GLY A 73 7.22 7.40 -2.93
N ILE A 74 8.14 7.14 -2.00
CA ILE A 74 7.84 6.79 -0.61
C ILE A 74 7.78 8.05 0.25
N THR A 75 8.91 8.77 0.36
CA THR A 75 9.05 10.01 1.13
C THR A 75 9.87 11.04 0.36
N ALA A 76 9.72 12.31 0.72
CA ALA A 76 10.52 13.40 0.18
C ALA A 76 11.16 14.20 1.32
N GLU A 77 12.42 14.57 1.12
CA GLU A 77 13.27 15.21 2.11
C GLU A 77 14.20 16.23 1.45
N LYS A 78 14.45 17.36 2.15
CA LYS A 78 15.51 18.31 1.83
C LYS A 78 16.17 18.72 3.13
N HIS A 79 17.40 18.27 3.38
CA HIS A 79 18.10 18.46 4.63
C HIS A 79 18.75 19.83 4.69
N ASP A 80 18.38 20.61 5.70
CA ASP A 80 19.03 21.87 6.06
C ASP A 80 19.76 21.71 7.40
N SER A 81 20.96 22.26 7.52
CA SER A 81 21.70 22.22 8.81
C SER A 81 21.14 23.25 9.78
N PHE A 82 21.30 22.99 11.08
CA PHE A 82 20.95 23.96 12.13
C PHE A 82 21.93 25.14 12.23
N ILE A 83 23.00 25.18 11.45
CA ILE A 83 24.04 26.18 11.58
C ILE A 83 23.60 27.57 11.12
N THR A 84 23.84 28.58 11.95
CA THR A 84 23.67 29.99 11.63
C THR A 84 24.96 30.73 11.91
N PRO A 85 25.45 31.62 11.01
CA PRO A 85 26.66 32.37 11.24
C PRO A 85 26.44 33.43 12.34
N ALA A 86 27.32 33.45 13.35
CA ALA A 86 27.36 34.49 14.34
C ALA A 86 28.20 35.67 13.90
N SER A 87 27.96 36.85 14.45
CA SER A 87 28.64 38.10 14.08
C SER A 87 30.16 38.11 14.38
N ASP A 88 30.62 37.19 15.20
CA ASP A 88 32.04 37.04 15.61
C ASP A 88 32.80 35.99 14.78
N GLY A 89 32.20 35.52 13.69
CA GLY A 89 32.79 34.52 12.77
C GLY A 89 32.67 33.05 13.21
N ARG A 90 31.99 32.80 14.33
CA ARG A 90 31.61 31.44 14.79
C ARG A 90 30.28 31.05 14.18
N VAL A 91 29.88 29.83 14.42
CA VAL A 91 28.52 29.32 14.08
C VAL A 91 27.80 28.95 15.36
N ILE A 92 26.49 29.16 15.35
CA ILE A 92 25.58 28.70 16.40
C ILE A 92 24.57 27.73 15.75
N MET A 93 23.85 26.94 16.54
CA MET A 93 22.77 26.08 16.09
C MET A 93 21.44 26.71 16.47
N GLU A 94 20.67 27.08 15.47
CA GLU A 94 19.33 27.69 15.61
C GLU A 94 18.29 26.93 14.82
N PHE A 95 17.06 27.02 15.28
CA PHE A 95 15.87 26.56 14.58
C PHE A 95 14.68 27.37 15.07
N SER A 96 14.08 28.14 14.19
CA SER A 96 13.01 29.08 14.51
C SER A 96 11.61 28.46 14.32
N GLY A 97 10.62 29.02 14.98
CA GLY A 97 9.22 28.66 14.76
C GLY A 97 8.76 28.89 13.31
N LYS A 98 9.36 29.88 12.61
CA LYS A 98 9.08 30.09 11.19
C LYS A 98 9.56 28.90 10.35
N GLU A 99 10.76 28.38 10.62
CA GLU A 99 11.32 27.22 9.94
C GLU A 99 10.59 25.93 10.32
N LEU A 100 10.08 25.82 11.56
CA LEU A 100 9.23 24.71 11.96
C LEU A 100 7.89 24.71 11.20
N ILE A 101 7.18 25.85 11.18
CA ILE A 101 5.84 25.93 10.62
C ILE A 101 5.84 25.77 9.10
N LYS A 102 6.81 26.38 8.41
CA LYS A 102 6.80 26.49 6.95
C LYS A 102 8.19 26.36 6.35
N GLY A 103 8.30 25.51 5.33
CA GLY A 103 9.40 25.48 4.39
C GLY A 103 8.98 25.98 3.01
N GLU A 104 9.96 26.38 2.20
CA GLU A 104 9.75 26.87 0.83
C GLU A 104 10.65 26.08 -0.15
N PRO A 105 10.36 24.76 -0.36
CA PRO A 105 11.15 23.95 -1.29
C PRO A 105 10.90 24.37 -2.73
N ASP A 106 11.86 24.08 -3.59
CA ASP A 106 11.66 24.17 -5.04
C ASP A 106 10.70 23.04 -5.49
N ALA A 107 9.53 23.43 -5.97
CA ALA A 107 8.50 22.53 -6.44
C ALA A 107 8.59 22.24 -7.95
N SER A 108 9.57 22.81 -8.67
CA SER A 108 9.65 22.70 -10.15
C SER A 108 9.85 21.26 -10.62
N SER A 109 10.52 20.42 -9.81
CA SER A 109 10.80 19.01 -10.12
C SER A 109 9.72 18.03 -9.64
N PHE A 110 8.73 18.48 -8.86
CA PHE A 110 7.65 17.61 -8.42
C PHE A 110 6.54 17.49 -9.48
N PRO A 111 5.95 16.29 -9.68
CA PRO A 111 4.80 16.12 -10.57
C PRO A 111 3.66 17.03 -10.12
N SER A 112 3.09 17.82 -11.03
CA SER A 112 2.01 18.75 -10.72
C SER A 112 0.74 18.55 -11.55
N GLY A 113 0.77 17.74 -12.63
CA GLY A 113 -0.39 17.45 -13.47
C GLY A 113 -1.14 18.72 -13.89
N GLY A 114 -0.42 19.74 -14.33
CA GLY A 114 -1.01 21.01 -14.75
C GLY A 114 -1.41 21.99 -13.64
N LEU A 115 -1.31 21.63 -12.35
CA LEU A 115 -1.63 22.54 -11.23
C LEU A 115 -0.68 23.72 -11.10
N ARG A 116 0.50 23.62 -11.67
CA ARG A 116 1.55 24.62 -11.56
C ARG A 116 1.90 25.16 -12.95
N ALA A 117 1.99 26.50 -13.07
CA ALA A 117 2.54 27.09 -14.28
C ALA A 117 4.04 26.77 -14.41
N THR A 118 4.53 26.64 -15.65
CA THR A 118 5.91 26.23 -15.93
C THR A 118 6.96 27.11 -15.24
N PHE A 119 6.66 28.40 -15.06
CA PHE A 119 7.57 29.37 -14.43
C PHE A 119 7.50 29.38 -12.89
N GLU A 120 6.53 28.70 -12.28
CA GLU A 120 6.40 28.63 -10.82
C GLU A 120 7.37 27.57 -10.27
N ALA A 121 8.29 27.99 -9.42
CA ALA A 121 9.25 27.10 -8.79
C ALA A 121 8.96 26.86 -7.31
N ARG A 122 8.25 27.82 -6.64
CA ARG A 122 8.03 27.75 -5.20
C ARG A 122 6.86 26.85 -4.84
N GLY A 123 7.08 25.96 -3.86
CA GLY A 123 6.04 25.29 -3.10
C GLY A 123 6.16 25.60 -1.62
N TYR A 124 5.22 25.10 -0.82
CA TYR A 124 5.22 25.24 0.62
C TYR A 124 5.06 23.91 1.31
N THR A 125 5.89 23.66 2.32
CA THR A 125 5.62 22.62 3.32
C THR A 125 5.01 23.27 4.56
N ALA A 126 4.05 22.60 5.20
CA ALA A 126 3.41 23.05 6.41
C ALA A 126 3.48 21.98 7.49
N TRP A 127 3.99 22.32 8.67
CA TRP A 127 4.10 21.39 9.80
C TRP A 127 2.75 20.78 10.16
N ASP A 128 2.73 19.46 10.33
CA ASP A 128 1.60 18.71 10.88
C ASP A 128 1.87 18.40 12.37
N PRO A 129 1.32 19.15 13.31
CA PRO A 129 1.52 18.91 14.73
C PRO A 129 0.80 17.65 15.25
N THR A 130 -0.05 17.01 14.45
CA THR A 130 -0.77 15.77 14.80
C THR A 130 0.07 14.51 14.56
N SER A 131 1.24 14.65 13.95
CA SER A 131 2.23 13.60 13.78
C SER A 131 3.56 14.01 14.42
N TYR A 132 4.20 13.07 15.13
CA TYR A 132 5.41 13.39 15.88
C TYR A 132 6.64 13.52 14.98
N ALA A 133 7.48 14.52 15.27
CA ALA A 133 8.81 14.61 14.70
C ALA A 133 9.71 13.50 15.25
N PHE A 134 10.65 13.03 14.45
CA PHE A 134 11.53 11.92 14.80
C PHE A 134 12.95 12.14 14.27
N ILE A 135 13.92 11.41 14.80
CA ILE A 135 15.30 11.47 14.34
C ILE A 135 15.63 10.23 13.52
N LYS A 136 16.08 10.45 12.29
CA LYS A 136 16.58 9.44 11.37
C LYS A 136 17.92 9.91 10.79
N ASP A 137 18.94 9.05 10.79
CA ASP A 137 20.25 9.35 10.20
C ASP A 137 20.86 10.70 10.66
N LYS A 138 20.76 11.04 11.94
CA LYS A 138 21.21 12.32 12.51
C LYS A 138 20.48 13.55 11.93
N THR A 139 19.27 13.37 11.44
CA THR A 139 18.41 14.43 10.93
C THR A 139 17.09 14.42 11.68
N LEU A 140 16.66 15.59 12.14
CA LEU A 140 15.32 15.80 12.67
C LEU A 140 14.33 15.83 11.51
N CYS A 141 13.50 14.81 11.41
CA CYS A 141 12.42 14.71 10.41
C CYS A 141 11.12 15.26 10.99
N ILE A 142 10.58 16.27 10.34
CA ILE A 142 9.35 16.97 10.77
C ILE A 142 8.23 16.61 9.79
N PRO A 143 7.20 15.86 10.21
CA PRO A 143 6.07 15.54 9.33
C PRO A 143 5.35 16.80 8.85
N THR A 144 5.18 16.94 7.53
CA THR A 144 4.57 18.12 6.91
C THR A 144 3.59 17.72 5.79
N ALA A 145 2.68 18.63 5.52
CA ALA A 145 1.95 18.71 4.26
C ALA A 145 2.79 19.44 3.20
N PHE A 146 2.47 19.24 1.93
CA PHE A 146 3.12 19.93 0.82
C PHE A 146 2.10 20.43 -0.20
N CYS A 147 2.20 21.69 -0.58
CA CYS A 147 1.30 22.33 -1.55
C CYS A 147 2.05 23.19 -2.56
N SER A 148 1.36 23.50 -3.68
CA SER A 148 1.82 24.42 -4.70
C SER A 148 1.87 25.86 -4.19
N TYR A 149 2.40 26.76 -5.00
CA TYR A 149 2.32 28.21 -4.74
C TYR A 149 0.89 28.72 -4.59
N GLY A 150 -0.05 28.16 -5.35
CA GLY A 150 -1.48 28.46 -5.27
C GLY A 150 -2.22 27.85 -4.07
N GLY A 151 -1.58 26.92 -3.36
CA GLY A 151 -2.15 26.24 -2.20
C GLY A 151 -2.80 24.88 -2.47
N GLU A 152 -2.76 24.39 -3.72
CA GLU A 152 -3.25 23.05 -4.07
C GLU A 152 -2.35 21.96 -3.46
N ALA A 153 -2.94 20.92 -2.92
CA ALA A 153 -2.22 19.82 -2.32
C ALA A 153 -1.44 19.01 -3.38
N LEU A 154 -0.12 18.92 -3.21
CA LEU A 154 0.81 18.14 -4.03
C LEU A 154 1.33 16.89 -3.28
N ASP A 155 0.69 16.53 -2.18
CA ASP A 155 1.04 15.40 -1.32
C ASP A 155 -0.13 14.45 -1.09
N LYS A 156 0.09 13.41 -0.29
CA LYS A 156 -0.95 12.46 0.12
C LYS A 156 -1.50 12.77 1.51
N LYS A 157 -0.74 13.48 2.36
CA LYS A 157 -1.15 13.80 3.74
C LYS A 157 -2.30 14.81 3.80
N THR A 158 -2.25 15.87 3.02
CA THR A 158 -3.30 16.91 3.03
C THR A 158 -4.69 16.35 2.76
N PRO A 159 -4.93 15.59 1.67
CA PRO A 159 -6.25 14.99 1.45
C PRO A 159 -6.59 13.92 2.49
N LEU A 160 -5.61 13.21 3.07
CA LEU A 160 -5.85 12.26 4.15
C LEU A 160 -6.44 12.98 5.38
N LEU A 161 -5.80 14.04 5.84
CA LEU A 161 -6.27 14.84 6.97
C LEU A 161 -7.67 15.43 6.70
N ARG A 162 -7.90 15.96 5.49
CA ARG A 162 -9.21 16.47 5.07
C ARG A 162 -10.29 15.36 5.12
N SER A 163 -9.98 14.15 4.69
CA SER A 163 -10.92 13.01 4.71
C SER A 163 -11.25 12.57 6.13
N MET A 164 -10.26 12.57 7.03
CA MET A 164 -10.46 12.27 8.45
C MET A 164 -11.36 13.30 9.12
N GLN A 165 -11.17 14.59 8.81
CA GLN A 165 -12.05 15.67 9.31
C GLN A 165 -13.48 15.55 8.77
N ALA A 166 -13.64 15.21 7.50
CA ALA A 166 -14.96 15.00 6.89
C ALA A 166 -15.72 13.87 7.59
N LEU A 167 -15.06 12.74 7.81
CA LEU A 167 -15.64 11.58 8.51
C LEU A 167 -15.98 11.95 9.96
N ASN A 168 -15.06 12.55 10.70
CA ASN A 168 -15.29 13.01 12.08
C ASN A 168 -16.55 13.88 12.19
N LYS A 169 -16.68 14.88 11.31
CA LYS A 169 -17.83 15.78 11.27
C LYS A 169 -19.16 15.02 11.15
N GLN A 170 -19.22 14.06 10.24
CA GLN A 170 -20.47 13.35 9.97
C GLN A 170 -20.77 12.28 11.03
N ALA A 171 -19.75 11.60 11.54
CA ALA A 171 -19.89 10.63 12.61
C ALA A 171 -20.39 11.29 13.91
N LEU A 172 -19.90 12.48 14.25
CA LEU A 172 -20.40 13.25 15.40
C LEU A 172 -21.88 13.65 15.26
N ARG A 173 -22.35 13.99 14.06
CA ARG A 173 -23.78 14.26 13.81
C ARG A 173 -24.61 13.04 14.16
N ILE A 174 -24.22 11.86 13.70
CA ILE A 174 -24.89 10.59 14.00
C ILE A 174 -24.86 10.29 15.50
N LEU A 175 -23.71 10.39 16.14
CA LEU A 175 -23.58 10.09 17.58
C LEU A 175 -24.47 10.97 18.45
N ARG A 176 -24.65 12.23 18.08
CA ARG A 176 -25.57 13.15 18.78
C ARG A 176 -27.02 12.71 18.69
N LEU A 177 -27.45 12.10 17.58
CA LEU A 177 -28.78 11.53 17.41
C LEU A 177 -29.03 10.34 18.38
N PHE A 178 -27.96 9.61 18.72
CA PHE A 178 -27.99 8.56 19.74
C PHE A 178 -27.78 9.08 21.17
N GLY A 179 -27.73 10.40 21.37
CA GLY A 179 -27.58 11.01 22.71
C GLY A 179 -26.12 11.06 23.21
N ASN A 180 -25.14 10.71 22.43
CA ASN A 180 -23.71 10.78 22.78
C ASN A 180 -23.22 12.24 22.68
N THR A 181 -23.41 13.03 23.73
CA THR A 181 -23.05 14.47 23.77
C THR A 181 -21.65 14.73 24.34
N ASP A 182 -21.05 13.78 25.01
CA ASP A 182 -19.73 13.82 25.63
C ASP A 182 -18.59 13.55 24.61
N VAL A 183 -18.89 12.88 23.51
CA VAL A 183 -17.93 12.62 22.43
C VAL A 183 -17.59 13.91 21.68
N LYS A 184 -16.30 14.28 21.65
CA LYS A 184 -15.78 15.48 20.97
C LYS A 184 -15.18 15.16 19.60
N CYS A 185 -14.67 13.94 19.43
CA CYS A 185 -13.97 13.55 18.21
C CYS A 185 -14.18 12.07 17.90
N VAL A 186 -14.33 11.76 16.60
CA VAL A 186 -14.24 10.41 16.06
C VAL A 186 -13.00 10.32 15.18
N ARG A 187 -12.14 9.35 15.45
CA ARG A 187 -10.89 9.13 14.70
C ARG A 187 -10.95 7.77 14.01
N THR A 188 -10.46 7.74 12.78
CA THR A 188 -10.17 6.47 12.12
C THR A 188 -8.82 5.93 12.58
N SER A 189 -8.73 4.61 12.67
CA SER A 189 -7.51 3.89 13.01
C SER A 189 -7.19 2.86 11.95
N VAL A 190 -5.90 2.61 11.74
CA VAL A 190 -5.40 1.67 10.75
C VAL A 190 -4.22 0.87 11.29
N GLY A 191 -4.20 -0.43 10.97
CA GLY A 191 -3.05 -1.31 11.14
C GLY A 191 -2.75 -1.99 9.80
N PRO A 192 -1.78 -1.50 9.01
CA PRO A 192 -1.41 -2.10 7.73
C PRO A 192 -0.44 -3.26 7.95
N GLU A 193 -0.75 -4.43 7.40
CA GLU A 193 0.14 -5.59 7.36
C GLU A 193 1.04 -5.46 6.13
N GLN A 194 2.37 -5.43 6.30
CA GLN A 194 3.34 -5.19 5.24
C GLN A 194 3.99 -6.49 4.80
N GLU A 195 3.62 -6.99 3.63
CA GLU A 195 4.31 -8.12 2.99
C GLU A 195 5.50 -7.62 2.14
N TYR A 196 6.55 -8.45 2.04
CA TYR A 196 7.77 -8.12 1.30
C TYR A 196 8.58 -9.38 0.97
N PHE A 197 9.50 -9.27 -0.01
CA PHE A 197 10.48 -10.31 -0.30
C PHE A 197 11.88 -9.88 0.14
N LEU A 198 12.68 -10.86 0.57
CA LEU A 198 14.11 -10.68 0.81
C LEU A 198 14.91 -11.53 -0.18
N VAL A 199 15.84 -10.89 -0.88
CA VAL A 199 16.76 -11.56 -1.79
C VAL A 199 18.20 -11.23 -1.43
N ASP A 200 19.13 -12.10 -1.79
CA ASP A 200 20.56 -11.86 -1.59
C ASP A 200 21.00 -10.66 -2.46
N LYS A 201 21.72 -9.70 -1.86
CA LYS A 201 22.15 -8.48 -2.53
C LYS A 201 23.06 -8.77 -3.73
N ALA A 202 23.99 -9.73 -3.60
CA ALA A 202 24.91 -10.04 -4.68
C ALA A 202 24.22 -10.68 -5.89
N LEU A 203 23.10 -11.38 -5.68
CA LEU A 203 22.27 -11.90 -6.77
C LEU A 203 21.38 -10.81 -7.39
N TYR A 204 20.82 -9.93 -6.55
CA TYR A 204 20.02 -8.79 -7.00
C TYR A 204 20.82 -7.86 -7.95
N GLU A 205 22.06 -7.53 -7.58
CA GLU A 205 22.93 -6.63 -8.35
C GLU A 205 23.29 -7.17 -9.76
N GLN A 206 23.13 -8.48 -9.98
CA GLN A 206 23.35 -9.12 -11.28
C GLN A 206 22.12 -9.07 -12.20
N ARG A 207 20.99 -8.50 -11.76
CA ARG A 207 19.76 -8.45 -12.53
C ARG A 207 19.28 -7.02 -12.74
N LYS A 208 19.38 -6.53 -13.96
CA LYS A 208 18.95 -5.17 -14.32
C LYS A 208 17.46 -4.96 -14.09
N ASP A 209 16.62 -5.95 -14.34
CA ASP A 209 15.18 -5.88 -14.11
C ASP A 209 14.85 -5.68 -12.62
N LEU A 210 15.51 -6.36 -11.71
CA LEU A 210 15.34 -6.12 -10.28
C LEU A 210 15.83 -4.73 -9.87
N VAL A 211 16.99 -4.29 -10.40
CA VAL A 211 17.60 -2.99 -10.07
C VAL A 211 16.75 -1.82 -10.56
N PHE A 212 16.22 -1.89 -11.79
CA PHE A 212 15.48 -0.78 -12.39
C PHE A 212 13.98 -0.82 -12.13
N CYS A 213 13.41 -2.02 -12.03
CA CYS A 213 11.95 -2.19 -11.98
C CYS A 213 11.45 -2.79 -10.65
N GLY A 214 12.35 -3.29 -9.78
CA GLY A 214 11.98 -3.96 -8.52
C GLY A 214 11.30 -5.32 -8.71
N ARG A 215 11.20 -5.80 -9.96
CA ARG A 215 10.63 -7.10 -10.31
C ARG A 215 11.42 -7.78 -11.43
N THR A 216 11.30 -9.10 -11.50
CA THR A 216 11.85 -9.88 -12.63
C THR A 216 10.97 -9.74 -13.87
N LEU A 217 11.58 -9.37 -14.99
CA LEU A 217 10.91 -9.31 -16.30
C LEU A 217 11.05 -10.60 -17.08
N PHE A 218 12.05 -11.41 -16.75
CA PHE A 218 12.32 -12.75 -17.25
C PHE A 218 12.50 -13.72 -16.08
N GLY A 219 12.25 -14.99 -16.32
CA GLY A 219 12.51 -16.05 -15.36
C GLY A 219 11.62 -17.25 -15.56
N ALA A 220 12.20 -18.37 -15.95
CA ALA A 220 11.54 -19.65 -16.02
C ALA A 220 11.13 -20.15 -14.62
N LYS A 221 10.06 -20.92 -14.55
CA LYS A 221 9.60 -21.50 -13.29
C LYS A 221 10.67 -22.40 -12.68
N ALA A 222 11.00 -22.18 -11.40
CA ALA A 222 11.91 -23.05 -10.66
C ALA A 222 11.31 -24.45 -10.50
N PRO A 223 12.13 -25.51 -10.41
CA PRO A 223 11.65 -26.87 -10.15
C PRO A 223 10.86 -27.02 -8.84
N LYS A 224 11.20 -26.18 -7.83
CA LYS A 224 10.46 -26.03 -6.59
C LYS A 224 10.00 -24.58 -6.47
N GLY A 225 8.72 -24.39 -6.19
CA GLY A 225 8.11 -23.09 -5.85
C GLY A 225 7.53 -23.12 -4.44
N GLN A 226 6.22 -22.90 -4.34
CA GLN A 226 5.45 -22.87 -3.08
C GLN A 226 4.55 -24.11 -2.90
N GLU A 227 4.70 -25.16 -3.73
CA GLU A 227 3.79 -26.30 -3.81
C GLU A 227 3.71 -27.12 -2.52
N MET A 228 4.73 -27.03 -1.67
CA MET A 228 4.79 -27.80 -0.43
C MET A 228 4.26 -27.06 0.79
N ASP A 229 3.92 -25.77 0.65
CA ASP A 229 3.52 -24.87 1.74
C ASP A 229 4.52 -24.84 2.92
N ASP A 230 5.77 -25.22 2.65
CA ASP A 230 6.82 -25.44 3.65
C ASP A 230 7.54 -24.15 4.07
N HIS A 231 7.28 -23.03 3.42
CA HIS A 231 7.82 -21.73 3.83
C HIS A 231 6.93 -21.07 4.89
N TYR A 232 5.63 -20.98 4.66
CA TYR A 232 4.68 -20.37 5.61
C TYR A 232 4.72 -21.05 6.98
N PHE A 233 4.73 -22.37 7.03
CA PHE A 233 4.81 -23.16 8.26
C PHE A 233 6.25 -23.50 8.67
N GLY A 234 7.25 -22.97 7.96
CA GLY A 234 8.66 -23.17 8.23
C GLY A 234 9.18 -22.27 9.35
N VAL A 235 10.37 -22.60 9.86
CA VAL A 235 11.10 -21.73 10.78
C VAL A 235 11.67 -20.52 10.03
N ILE A 236 11.73 -19.36 10.70
CA ILE A 236 12.44 -18.20 10.18
C ILE A 236 13.93 -18.51 10.10
N LYS A 237 14.50 -18.36 8.92
CA LYS A 237 15.92 -18.67 8.67
C LYS A 237 16.83 -17.72 9.44
N PRO A 238 18.02 -18.16 9.90
CA PRO A 238 18.89 -17.38 10.79
C PRO A 238 19.22 -15.97 10.28
N ARG A 239 19.54 -15.81 8.99
CA ARG A 239 19.86 -14.51 8.41
C ARG A 239 18.64 -13.59 8.35
N VAL A 240 17.45 -14.15 8.10
CA VAL A 240 16.19 -13.43 8.14
C VAL A 240 15.82 -13.01 9.57
N ALA A 241 15.99 -13.90 10.54
CA ALA A 241 15.76 -13.61 11.95
C ALA A 241 16.65 -12.46 12.45
N ALA A 242 17.93 -12.44 12.06
CA ALA A 242 18.83 -11.34 12.38
C ALA A 242 18.36 -10.00 11.76
N TYR A 243 17.94 -10.02 10.51
CA TYR A 243 17.35 -8.86 9.85
C TYR A 243 16.09 -8.36 10.57
N MET A 244 15.17 -9.27 10.90
CA MET A 244 13.92 -8.93 11.60
C MET A 244 14.19 -8.34 12.98
N ALA A 245 15.15 -8.87 13.72
CA ALA A 245 15.54 -8.35 15.04
C ALA A 245 16.05 -6.89 14.95
N ASP A 246 16.95 -6.63 14.01
CA ASP A 246 17.48 -5.27 13.80
C ASP A 246 16.39 -4.32 13.27
N LEU A 247 15.52 -4.80 12.38
CA LEU A 247 14.38 -4.03 11.88
C LEU A 247 13.44 -3.61 13.01
N ASN A 248 13.09 -4.54 13.88
CA ASN A 248 12.24 -4.25 15.04
C ASN A 248 12.88 -3.20 15.95
N GLU A 249 14.17 -3.33 16.26
CA GLU A 249 14.87 -2.36 17.10
C GLU A 249 14.83 -0.96 16.52
N GLU A 250 15.12 -0.80 15.23
CA GLU A 250 15.08 0.51 14.56
C GLU A 250 13.65 1.07 14.52
N LEU A 251 12.64 0.25 14.22
CA LEU A 251 11.24 0.67 14.19
C LEU A 251 10.72 1.05 15.58
N TRP A 252 11.07 0.30 16.62
CA TRP A 252 10.66 0.62 18.00
C TRP A 252 11.28 1.93 18.50
N LYS A 253 12.55 2.22 18.18
CA LYS A 253 13.17 3.53 18.47
C LYS A 253 12.40 4.68 17.83
N LEU A 254 11.83 4.45 16.64
CA LEU A 254 11.02 5.41 15.90
C LEU A 254 9.53 5.39 16.29
N GLY A 255 9.16 4.68 17.35
CA GLY A 255 7.81 4.65 17.88
C GLY A 255 6.81 3.81 17.06
N VAL A 256 7.27 3.08 16.06
CA VAL A 256 6.43 2.16 15.28
C VAL A 256 6.13 0.92 16.11
N LEU A 257 4.85 0.60 16.27
CA LEU A 257 4.38 -0.54 17.07
C LEU A 257 4.47 -1.87 16.30
N ALA A 258 5.63 -2.16 15.69
CA ALA A 258 5.89 -3.43 15.02
C ALA A 258 5.74 -4.58 16.03
N LYS A 259 4.92 -5.58 15.71
CA LYS A 259 4.54 -6.63 16.67
C LYS A 259 4.68 -8.04 16.13
N THR A 260 4.21 -8.29 14.93
CA THR A 260 4.15 -9.64 14.36
C THR A 260 5.04 -9.73 13.15
N GLU A 261 5.83 -10.79 13.07
CA GLU A 261 6.66 -11.13 11.92
C GLU A 261 6.56 -12.62 11.68
N HIS A 262 6.42 -13.02 10.42
CA HIS A 262 6.40 -14.41 10.02
C HIS A 262 6.78 -14.57 8.54
N ASN A 263 6.97 -15.83 8.13
CA ASN A 263 7.11 -16.20 6.74
C ASN A 263 5.75 -16.16 6.04
N GLU A 264 5.73 -15.70 4.80
CA GLU A 264 4.59 -15.79 3.89
C GLU A 264 4.67 -17.04 2.99
N VAL A 265 3.66 -17.22 2.11
CA VAL A 265 3.50 -18.46 1.33
C VAL A 265 4.61 -18.63 0.30
N ALA A 266 4.99 -17.58 -0.41
CA ALA A 266 6.05 -17.68 -1.40
C ALA A 266 7.44 -17.82 -0.75
N PRO A 267 8.35 -18.60 -1.33
CA PRO A 267 9.74 -18.66 -0.88
C PRO A 267 10.36 -17.25 -0.81
N SER A 268 11.10 -16.95 0.25
CA SER A 268 11.70 -15.65 0.54
C SER A 268 10.72 -14.48 0.77
N GLN A 269 9.44 -14.76 0.96
CA GLN A 269 8.41 -13.78 1.31
C GLN A 269 8.16 -13.77 2.82
N HIS A 270 7.95 -12.58 3.37
CA HIS A 270 7.74 -12.34 4.79
C HIS A 270 6.70 -11.24 4.99
N GLU A 271 6.17 -11.14 6.22
CA GLU A 271 5.24 -10.09 6.62
C GLU A 271 5.66 -9.46 7.95
N LEU A 272 5.39 -8.16 8.07
CA LEU A 272 5.43 -7.41 9.32
C LEU A 272 4.07 -6.75 9.55
N ALA A 273 3.46 -7.03 10.72
CA ALA A 273 2.20 -6.43 11.12
C ALA A 273 2.36 -5.57 12.37
N PRO A 274 2.05 -4.26 12.31
CA PRO A 274 2.06 -3.38 13.48
C PRO A 274 0.72 -3.44 14.24
N ILE A 275 0.73 -3.00 15.49
CA ILE A 275 -0.49 -2.62 16.20
C ILE A 275 -1.04 -1.36 15.53
N TYR A 276 -2.37 -1.30 15.37
CA TYR A 276 -3.06 -0.14 14.79
C TYR A 276 -2.85 1.15 15.59
N THR A 277 -2.88 2.26 14.89
CA THR A 277 -2.91 3.61 15.48
C THR A 277 -3.82 4.53 14.64
N THR A 278 -3.90 5.81 14.97
CA THR A 278 -4.68 6.77 14.17
C THR A 278 -4.18 6.79 12.73
N THR A 279 -5.10 6.92 11.78
CA THR A 279 -4.80 6.76 10.34
C THR A 279 -3.66 7.67 9.87
N ASN A 280 -3.57 8.90 10.36
CA ASN A 280 -2.48 9.81 10.01
C ASN A 280 -1.11 9.27 10.46
N ILE A 281 -0.99 8.89 11.74
CA ILE A 281 0.26 8.33 12.30
C ILE A 281 0.58 6.98 11.64
N ALA A 282 -0.41 6.10 11.47
CA ALA A 282 -0.23 4.81 10.80
C ALA A 282 0.32 4.97 9.38
N THR A 283 -0.13 5.99 8.66
CA THR A 283 0.33 6.28 7.31
C THR A 283 1.79 6.75 7.29
N ASP A 284 2.16 7.67 8.16
CA ASP A 284 3.55 8.09 8.31
C ASP A 284 4.44 6.91 8.74
N HIS A 285 4.00 6.12 9.72
CA HIS A 285 4.72 4.94 10.17
C HIS A 285 4.90 3.89 9.08
N ASN A 286 3.91 3.67 8.21
CA ASN A 286 4.06 2.71 7.11
C ASN A 286 5.06 3.20 6.06
N GLN A 287 5.06 4.49 5.72
CA GLN A 287 6.06 5.05 4.80
C GLN A 287 7.48 4.91 5.39
N LEU A 288 7.63 5.23 6.68
CA LEU A 288 8.89 5.07 7.40
C LEU A 288 9.31 3.60 7.48
N THR A 289 8.39 2.69 7.75
CA THR A 289 8.64 1.25 7.79
C THR A 289 9.19 0.73 6.47
N MET A 290 8.59 1.12 5.33
CA MET A 290 9.09 0.72 4.01
C MET A 290 10.53 1.17 3.76
N GLU A 291 10.87 2.40 4.16
CA GLU A 291 12.23 2.92 4.04
C GLU A 291 13.22 2.16 4.94
N ILE A 292 12.87 1.96 6.21
CA ILE A 292 13.73 1.28 7.19
C ILE A 292 13.94 -0.20 6.81
N MET A 293 12.91 -0.89 6.30
CA MET A 293 13.04 -2.25 5.77
C MET A 293 14.14 -2.36 4.72
N GLN A 294 14.18 -1.45 3.76
CA GLN A 294 15.21 -1.43 2.72
C GLN A 294 16.60 -1.12 3.29
N LYS A 295 16.70 -0.15 4.19
CA LYS A 295 17.97 0.23 4.84
C LYS A 295 18.56 -0.89 5.68
N VAL A 296 17.73 -1.54 6.51
CA VAL A 296 18.18 -2.65 7.36
C VAL A 296 18.54 -3.88 6.51
N ALA A 297 17.78 -4.18 5.46
CA ALA A 297 18.13 -5.28 4.55
C ALA A 297 19.54 -5.10 3.97
N ALA A 298 19.90 -3.90 3.57
CA ALA A 298 21.24 -3.61 3.04
C ALA A 298 22.37 -3.88 4.04
N LYS A 299 22.15 -3.64 5.35
CA LYS A 299 23.12 -3.97 6.42
C LYS A 299 23.38 -5.49 6.54
N HIS A 300 22.36 -6.30 6.22
CA HIS A 300 22.44 -7.77 6.24
C HIS A 300 22.85 -8.38 4.90
N GLY A 301 23.29 -7.57 3.92
CA GLY A 301 23.62 -8.06 2.58
C GLY A 301 22.39 -8.60 1.84
N LEU A 302 21.21 -8.10 2.18
CA LEU A 302 19.92 -8.41 1.57
C LEU A 302 19.36 -7.20 0.86
N VAL A 303 18.38 -7.43 -0.02
CA VAL A 303 17.52 -6.39 -0.60
C VAL A 303 16.07 -6.73 -0.27
N CYS A 304 15.37 -5.76 0.28
CA CYS A 304 13.93 -5.83 0.53
C CYS A 304 13.18 -5.35 -0.71
N LEU A 305 12.45 -6.27 -1.35
CA LEU A 305 11.61 -5.97 -2.50
C LEU A 305 10.19 -5.68 -2.02
N LEU A 306 9.72 -4.47 -2.30
CA LEU A 306 8.36 -4.01 -1.99
C LEU A 306 7.43 -4.01 -3.22
N HIS A 307 7.91 -4.47 -4.38
CA HIS A 307 7.07 -4.63 -5.56
C HIS A 307 5.98 -5.69 -5.30
N GLU A 308 4.79 -5.48 -5.84
CA GLU A 308 3.62 -6.33 -5.64
C GLU A 308 3.79 -7.73 -6.22
N LYS A 309 4.57 -7.87 -7.30
CA LYS A 309 4.78 -9.15 -8.00
C LYS A 309 6.24 -9.25 -8.47
N PRO A 310 7.21 -9.43 -7.57
CA PRO A 310 8.62 -9.50 -7.96
C PRO A 310 8.94 -10.76 -8.78
N PHE A 311 8.18 -11.84 -8.57
CA PHE A 311 8.37 -13.12 -9.23
C PHE A 311 7.04 -13.64 -9.78
N ALA A 312 7.04 -14.04 -11.06
CA ALA A 312 5.88 -14.68 -11.66
C ALA A 312 5.70 -16.11 -11.14
N GLY A 313 4.45 -16.58 -11.08
CA GLY A 313 4.12 -17.96 -10.71
C GLY A 313 4.13 -18.28 -9.21
N VAL A 314 4.45 -17.31 -8.34
CA VAL A 314 4.33 -17.43 -6.87
C VAL A 314 3.48 -16.29 -6.33
N ASN A 315 3.09 -16.32 -5.04
CA ASN A 315 2.32 -15.25 -4.43
C ASN A 315 3.00 -13.89 -4.60
N GLY A 316 2.19 -12.86 -4.75
CA GLY A 316 2.63 -11.46 -4.69
C GLY A 316 2.52 -10.90 -3.30
N SER A 317 2.99 -9.67 -3.09
CA SER A 317 2.97 -8.95 -1.82
C SER A 317 1.97 -7.81 -1.81
N GLY A 318 1.20 -7.71 -0.76
CA GLY A 318 0.22 -6.66 -0.52
C GLY A 318 0.37 -6.01 0.85
N LYS A 319 -0.69 -5.24 1.20
CA LYS A 319 -0.92 -4.73 2.55
C LYS A 319 -2.39 -4.91 2.89
N HIS A 320 -2.67 -5.66 3.94
CA HIS A 320 -4.02 -5.68 4.45
C HIS A 320 -4.25 -4.45 5.33
N ASN A 321 -5.11 -3.56 4.88
CA ASN A 321 -5.40 -2.29 5.56
C ASN A 321 -6.55 -2.50 6.54
N ASN A 322 -6.22 -2.82 7.79
CA ASN A 322 -7.18 -3.02 8.88
C ASN A 322 -7.70 -1.66 9.36
N TRP A 323 -8.89 -1.27 8.92
CA TRP A 323 -9.49 0.03 9.17
C TRP A 323 -10.66 -0.06 10.14
N SER A 324 -10.73 0.88 11.09
CA SER A 324 -11.85 1.04 12.02
C SER A 324 -12.05 2.52 12.39
N MET A 325 -13.08 2.81 13.18
CA MET A 325 -13.33 4.14 13.72
C MET A 325 -13.76 4.08 15.19
N ALA A 326 -13.23 5.00 15.98
CA ALA A 326 -13.52 5.06 17.41
C ALA A 326 -13.68 6.50 17.90
N THR A 327 -14.43 6.65 18.99
CA THR A 327 -14.59 7.92 19.70
C THR A 327 -13.34 8.24 20.54
N ASP A 328 -13.16 9.50 20.89
CA ASP A 328 -12.14 9.96 21.86
C ASP A 328 -12.39 9.41 23.29
N THR A 329 -13.59 8.90 23.55
CA THR A 329 -13.92 8.19 24.80
C THR A 329 -13.58 6.69 24.77
N GLY A 330 -13.00 6.19 23.66
CA GLY A 330 -12.52 4.81 23.53
C GLY A 330 -13.55 3.80 23.00
N VAL A 331 -14.73 4.25 22.56
CA VAL A 331 -15.76 3.35 21.99
C VAL A 331 -15.47 3.12 20.51
N ASN A 332 -15.23 1.87 20.12
CA ASN A 332 -15.14 1.47 18.72
C ASN A 332 -16.54 1.34 18.12
N LEU A 333 -16.84 2.10 17.07
CA LEU A 333 -18.17 2.21 16.45
C LEU A 333 -18.53 1.00 15.56
N LEU A 334 -17.56 0.15 15.26
CA LEU A 334 -17.72 -1.09 14.49
C LEU A 334 -17.71 -2.34 15.37
N THR A 335 -17.87 -2.20 16.69
CA THR A 335 -18.00 -3.34 17.60
C THR A 335 -19.46 -3.76 17.69
N PRO A 336 -19.80 -5.01 17.27
CA PRO A 336 -21.18 -5.50 17.26
C PRO A 336 -21.81 -5.58 18.67
N GLY A 337 -20.96 -5.84 19.69
CA GLY A 337 -21.43 -6.18 21.03
C GLY A 337 -21.84 -7.65 21.12
N GLU A 338 -22.53 -8.00 22.22
CA GLU A 338 -23.02 -9.37 22.45
C GLU A 338 -24.28 -9.69 21.66
N THR A 339 -25.08 -8.68 21.36
CA THR A 339 -26.34 -8.76 20.60
C THR A 339 -26.33 -7.80 19.42
N PRO A 340 -25.66 -8.16 18.29
CA PRO A 340 -25.53 -7.27 17.13
C PRO A 340 -26.89 -6.77 16.59
N TYR A 341 -27.93 -7.63 16.63
CA TYR A 341 -29.28 -7.30 16.15
C TYR A 341 -29.93 -6.15 16.93
N GLU A 342 -29.64 -6.02 18.23
CA GLU A 342 -30.17 -4.97 19.09
C GLU A 342 -29.32 -3.71 19.14
N ASN A 343 -28.10 -3.76 18.60
CA ASN A 343 -27.17 -2.63 18.60
C ASN A 343 -27.42 -1.70 17.40
N ALA A 344 -28.44 -0.87 17.51
CA ALA A 344 -28.86 0.02 16.43
C ALA A 344 -27.76 1.01 15.99
N GLN A 345 -26.92 1.50 16.92
CA GLN A 345 -25.79 2.37 16.58
C GLN A 345 -24.77 1.63 15.73
N PHE A 346 -24.36 0.43 16.14
CA PHE A 346 -23.44 -0.41 15.34
C PHE A 346 -24.03 -0.69 13.95
N LEU A 347 -25.31 -1.10 13.88
CA LEU A 347 -25.99 -1.41 12.61
C LEU A 347 -26.01 -0.20 11.66
N LEU A 348 -26.22 1.01 12.18
CA LEU A 348 -26.16 2.22 11.37
C LEU A 348 -24.76 2.43 10.78
N PHE A 349 -23.71 2.34 11.60
CA PHE A 349 -22.34 2.50 11.11
C PHE A 349 -21.94 1.38 10.14
N LEU A 350 -22.33 0.12 10.41
CA LEU A 350 -22.15 -1.00 9.48
C LEU A 350 -22.83 -0.73 8.13
N CYS A 351 -24.10 -0.32 8.15
CA CYS A 351 -24.85 0.04 6.94
C CYS A 351 -24.23 1.22 6.19
N ALA A 352 -23.67 2.20 6.90
CA ALA A 352 -22.95 3.30 6.28
C ALA A 352 -21.71 2.82 5.51
N VAL A 353 -20.97 1.85 6.05
CA VAL A 353 -19.82 1.24 5.36
C VAL A 353 -20.28 0.40 4.17
N ILE A 354 -21.31 -0.43 4.32
CA ILE A 354 -21.87 -1.23 3.21
C ILE A 354 -22.27 -0.32 2.04
N LYS A 355 -23.03 0.73 2.33
CA LYS A 355 -23.45 1.72 1.34
C LYS A 355 -22.24 2.41 0.69
N ALA A 356 -21.26 2.82 1.49
CA ALA A 356 -20.06 3.49 1.01
C ALA A 356 -19.26 2.62 0.02
N VAL A 357 -19.06 1.35 0.36
CA VAL A 357 -18.32 0.41 -0.49
C VAL A 357 -19.08 0.10 -1.77
N ASP A 358 -20.40 -0.04 -1.72
CA ASP A 358 -21.21 -0.28 -2.91
C ASP A 358 -21.27 0.93 -3.84
N ASP A 359 -21.56 2.11 -3.32
CA ASP A 359 -21.70 3.33 -4.13
C ASP A 359 -20.37 3.79 -4.73
N TYR A 360 -19.25 3.56 -4.04
CA TYR A 360 -17.91 4.06 -4.39
C TYR A 360 -16.87 2.96 -4.59
N GLN A 361 -17.31 1.74 -5.00
CA GLN A 361 -16.41 0.63 -5.34
C GLN A 361 -15.37 1.02 -6.40
N ASP A 362 -15.74 1.90 -7.33
CA ASP A 362 -14.87 2.48 -8.34
C ASP A 362 -13.71 3.29 -7.72
N LEU A 363 -13.99 4.17 -6.76
CA LEU A 363 -12.95 4.94 -6.05
C LEU A 363 -12.06 4.05 -5.18
N LEU A 364 -12.62 3.02 -4.56
CA LEU A 364 -11.81 2.05 -3.82
C LEU A 364 -10.86 1.31 -4.75
N ARG A 365 -11.30 0.94 -5.96
CA ARG A 365 -10.40 0.33 -6.96
C ARG A 365 -9.34 1.32 -7.46
N VAL A 366 -9.70 2.57 -7.74
CA VAL A 366 -8.74 3.63 -8.09
C VAL A 366 -7.66 3.78 -7.03
N SER A 367 -8.03 3.73 -5.76
CA SER A 367 -7.12 3.96 -4.64
C SER A 367 -5.95 2.97 -4.55
N VAL A 368 -6.06 1.84 -5.24
CA VAL A 368 -5.07 0.75 -5.27
C VAL A 368 -4.57 0.45 -6.69
N ALA A 369 -4.90 1.30 -7.65
CA ALA A 369 -4.55 1.13 -9.06
C ALA A 369 -3.10 1.57 -9.32
N THR A 370 -2.23 0.62 -9.59
CA THR A 370 -0.83 0.82 -10.00
C THR A 370 -0.40 -0.30 -10.94
N ALA A 371 0.61 -0.06 -11.76
CA ALA A 371 1.17 -1.08 -12.66
C ALA A 371 1.58 -2.35 -11.91
N GLY A 372 2.26 -2.20 -10.76
CA GLY A 372 2.68 -3.33 -9.94
C GLY A 372 1.48 -4.13 -9.39
N ASN A 373 0.46 -3.45 -8.89
CA ASN A 373 -0.69 -4.11 -8.29
C ASN A 373 -1.62 -4.78 -9.33
N ASP A 374 -1.64 -4.28 -10.57
CA ASP A 374 -2.37 -4.93 -11.67
C ASP A 374 -1.81 -6.34 -11.97
N HIS A 375 -0.51 -6.58 -11.74
CA HIS A 375 0.10 -7.91 -11.84
C HIS A 375 -0.25 -8.85 -10.68
N ARG A 376 -0.65 -8.31 -9.53
CA ARG A 376 -0.94 -9.08 -8.31
C ARG A 376 -2.41 -9.48 -8.20
N LEU A 377 -3.36 -8.58 -8.47
CA LEU A 377 -4.79 -8.79 -8.22
C LEU A 377 -5.36 -9.98 -9.01
N GLY A 378 -6.20 -10.77 -8.34
CA GLY A 378 -6.97 -11.84 -8.94
C GLY A 378 -6.38 -13.24 -8.88
N ALA A 379 -5.23 -13.44 -8.22
CA ALA A 379 -4.61 -14.75 -8.05
C ALA A 379 -3.71 -14.83 -6.80
N ASN A 380 -3.45 -16.05 -6.32
CA ASN A 380 -2.45 -16.31 -5.27
C ASN A 380 -2.66 -15.42 -4.02
N GLU A 381 -3.82 -15.53 -3.38
CA GLU A 381 -4.23 -14.81 -2.17
C GLU A 381 -4.51 -13.30 -2.36
N ALA A 382 -4.24 -12.73 -3.53
CA ALA A 382 -4.66 -11.38 -3.84
C ALA A 382 -6.14 -11.37 -4.29
N PRO A 383 -6.98 -10.46 -3.75
CA PRO A 383 -8.40 -10.42 -4.11
C PRO A 383 -8.61 -10.06 -5.58
N PRO A 384 -9.76 -10.43 -6.18
CA PRO A 384 -10.10 -10.02 -7.54
C PRO A 384 -10.33 -8.51 -7.63
N ALA A 385 -10.32 -7.96 -8.86
CA ALA A 385 -10.59 -6.55 -9.12
C ALA A 385 -12.05 -6.14 -8.83
N VAL A 386 -12.97 -7.09 -8.77
CA VAL A 386 -14.36 -6.85 -8.34
C VAL A 386 -14.38 -6.62 -6.83
N VAL A 387 -14.76 -5.41 -6.44
CA VAL A 387 -14.91 -5.08 -5.01
C VAL A 387 -16.19 -5.73 -4.48
N SER A 388 -16.06 -6.61 -3.49
CA SER A 388 -17.14 -7.21 -2.74
C SER A 388 -16.82 -7.21 -1.25
N MET A 389 -17.85 -7.37 -0.41
CA MET A 389 -17.73 -7.30 1.05
C MET A 389 -18.08 -8.64 1.69
N PHE A 390 -17.17 -9.15 2.54
CA PHE A 390 -17.43 -10.28 3.40
C PHE A 390 -17.88 -9.82 4.79
N LEU A 391 -19.01 -10.33 5.26
CA LEU A 391 -19.55 -10.04 6.61
C LEU A 391 -19.58 -11.27 7.51
N GLY A 392 -19.54 -12.46 6.94
CA GLY A 392 -19.71 -13.73 7.62
C GLY A 392 -21.19 -14.07 7.89
N ASP A 393 -21.41 -15.28 8.41
CA ASP A 393 -22.74 -15.86 8.51
C ASP A 393 -23.63 -15.13 9.53
N GLU A 394 -23.06 -14.74 10.68
CA GLU A 394 -23.84 -14.10 11.76
C GLU A 394 -24.39 -12.74 11.34
N LEU A 395 -23.52 -11.84 10.86
CA LEU A 395 -23.98 -10.51 10.45
C LEU A 395 -24.89 -10.58 9.22
N THR A 396 -24.63 -11.51 8.30
CA THR A 396 -25.53 -11.71 7.16
C THR A 396 -26.93 -12.14 7.63
N ALA A 397 -27.02 -13.08 8.58
CA ALA A 397 -28.30 -13.50 9.16
C ALA A 397 -29.00 -12.37 9.91
N VAL A 398 -28.25 -11.51 10.61
CA VAL A 398 -28.80 -10.30 11.27
C VAL A 398 -29.41 -9.34 10.23
N LEU A 399 -28.68 -9.06 9.16
CA LEU A 399 -29.16 -8.17 8.10
C LEU A 399 -30.37 -8.74 7.36
N ASP A 400 -30.39 -10.04 7.08
CA ASP A 400 -31.53 -10.73 6.47
C ASP A 400 -32.78 -10.70 7.37
N ALA A 401 -32.60 -10.87 8.68
CA ALA A 401 -33.70 -10.76 9.64
C ALA A 401 -34.30 -9.35 9.66
N ILE A 402 -33.46 -8.31 9.66
CA ILE A 402 -33.91 -6.91 9.61
C ILE A 402 -34.63 -6.60 8.28
N GLU A 403 -34.09 -7.06 7.15
CA GLU A 403 -34.71 -6.82 5.84
C GLU A 403 -36.14 -7.41 5.76
N ASN A 404 -36.34 -8.59 6.36
CA ASN A 404 -37.59 -9.34 6.26
C ASN A 404 -38.51 -9.17 7.45
N ASP A 405 -38.20 -8.25 8.41
CA ASP A 405 -38.92 -8.08 9.69
C ASP A 405 -39.08 -9.41 10.44
N ALA A 406 -38.06 -10.27 10.37
CA ALA A 406 -38.06 -11.59 10.96
C ALA A 406 -37.39 -11.58 12.35
N PRO A 407 -37.84 -12.40 13.32
CA PRO A 407 -37.16 -12.53 14.58
C PRO A 407 -35.77 -13.16 14.40
N TYR A 408 -34.78 -12.62 15.10
CA TYR A 408 -33.42 -13.15 15.15
C TYR A 408 -33.17 -13.82 16.50
N SER A 409 -32.82 -15.10 16.49
CA SER A 409 -32.66 -15.90 17.72
C SER A 409 -31.20 -16.01 18.20
N GLY A 410 -30.26 -15.34 17.51
CA GLY A 410 -28.84 -15.45 17.80
C GLY A 410 -28.18 -16.70 17.23
N SER A 411 -26.87 -16.69 17.11
CA SER A 411 -26.05 -17.86 16.80
C SER A 411 -25.51 -18.47 18.11
N GLU A 412 -25.64 -19.78 18.30
CA GLU A 412 -25.03 -20.46 19.46
C GLU A 412 -23.49 -20.45 19.31
N LYS A 413 -22.81 -19.83 20.29
CA LYS A 413 -21.36 -19.90 20.40
C LYS A 413 -20.92 -21.33 20.68
N THR A 414 -20.32 -21.98 19.69
CA THR A 414 -19.87 -23.36 19.81
C THR A 414 -18.54 -23.45 20.56
N THR A 415 -18.50 -24.22 21.64
CA THR A 415 -17.24 -24.51 22.34
C THR A 415 -16.47 -25.59 21.61
N MET A 416 -15.24 -25.25 21.16
CA MET A 416 -14.31 -26.20 20.52
C MET A 416 -13.70 -27.14 21.56
N LYS A 417 -13.83 -28.45 21.29
CA LYS A 417 -13.21 -29.53 22.06
C LYS A 417 -12.30 -30.32 21.12
N LEU A 418 -11.00 -30.21 21.31
CA LEU A 418 -10.02 -30.87 20.45
C LEU A 418 -9.82 -32.37 20.77
N GLY A 419 -10.63 -32.91 21.68
CA GLY A 419 -10.62 -34.35 22.02
C GLY A 419 -9.46 -34.83 22.92
N VAL A 420 -8.60 -33.92 23.36
CA VAL A 420 -7.45 -34.18 24.21
C VAL A 420 -7.66 -33.49 25.55
N HIS A 421 -7.51 -34.25 26.69
CA HIS A 421 -7.81 -33.75 28.04
C HIS A 421 -6.94 -32.56 28.49
N VAL A 422 -5.69 -32.49 28.02
CA VAL A 422 -4.73 -31.46 28.42
C VAL A 422 -4.86 -30.17 27.61
N LEU A 423 -5.63 -30.16 26.52
CA LEU A 423 -5.83 -28.97 25.70
C LEU A 423 -7.00 -28.15 26.25
N PRO A 424 -6.83 -26.82 26.34
CA PRO A 424 -7.88 -25.94 26.79
C PRO A 424 -9.08 -25.96 25.84
N LYS A 425 -10.27 -25.80 26.41
CA LYS A 425 -11.49 -25.54 25.64
C LYS A 425 -11.59 -24.05 25.38
N PHE A 426 -11.96 -23.67 24.18
CA PHE A 426 -12.17 -22.28 23.79
C PHE A 426 -13.44 -22.14 22.96
N THR A 427 -14.01 -20.95 22.95
CA THR A 427 -15.17 -20.62 22.11
C THR A 427 -14.70 -20.36 20.70
N ARG A 428 -15.35 -21.00 19.74
CA ARG A 428 -15.12 -20.72 18.31
C ARG A 428 -15.71 -19.34 17.97
N ASP A 429 -14.99 -18.56 17.15
CA ASP A 429 -15.55 -17.35 16.56
C ASP A 429 -16.71 -17.70 15.64
N THR A 430 -17.71 -16.83 15.57
CA THR A 430 -18.94 -17.04 14.78
C THR A 430 -18.69 -16.90 13.28
N THR A 431 -17.59 -16.29 12.87
CA THR A 431 -17.18 -16.11 11.47
C THR A 431 -15.74 -16.55 11.26
N ASP A 432 -15.46 -17.14 10.10
CA ASP A 432 -14.09 -17.37 9.60
C ASP A 432 -13.67 -16.19 8.74
N ARG A 433 -12.34 -16.04 8.50
CA ARG A 433 -11.80 -15.05 7.56
C ARG A 433 -11.96 -15.55 6.13
N ASN A 434 -12.48 -14.72 5.24
CA ASN A 434 -12.52 -15.02 3.82
C ASN A 434 -11.26 -14.44 3.15
N ARG A 435 -10.29 -15.30 2.86
CA ARG A 435 -8.99 -14.93 2.26
C ARG A 435 -9.11 -14.35 0.84
N THR A 436 -10.23 -14.57 0.17
CA THR A 436 -10.47 -14.12 -1.21
C THR A 436 -11.28 -12.83 -1.29
N SER A 437 -11.80 -12.33 -0.17
CA SER A 437 -12.61 -11.12 -0.14
C SER A 437 -11.75 -9.86 -0.24
N PRO A 438 -12.08 -8.90 -1.11
CA PRO A 438 -11.40 -7.62 -1.18
C PRO A 438 -11.59 -6.75 0.06
N PHE A 439 -12.74 -6.86 0.73
CA PHE A 439 -13.14 -6.05 1.87
C PHE A 439 -13.89 -6.91 2.88
N ALA A 440 -13.22 -7.27 3.98
CA ALA A 440 -13.73 -8.24 4.93
C ALA A 440 -13.95 -7.63 6.32
N PHE A 441 -15.11 -7.91 6.94
CA PHE A 441 -15.35 -7.60 8.33
C PHE A 441 -14.69 -8.64 9.25
N THR A 442 -13.87 -8.19 10.20
CA THR A 442 -13.08 -9.06 11.08
C THR A 442 -13.30 -8.72 12.57
N GLY A 443 -14.55 -8.71 12.98
CA GLY A 443 -14.98 -8.58 14.39
C GLY A 443 -15.28 -7.16 14.84
N ASN A 444 -14.41 -6.20 14.64
CA ASN A 444 -14.62 -4.78 15.00
C ASN A 444 -13.90 -3.81 14.03
N LYS A 445 -13.53 -4.29 12.88
CA LYS A 445 -12.81 -3.56 11.83
C LYS A 445 -13.08 -4.18 10.48
N PHE A 446 -12.78 -3.43 9.45
CA PHE A 446 -12.74 -3.93 8.07
C PHE A 446 -11.29 -4.06 7.59
N GLU A 447 -11.00 -5.14 6.91
CA GLU A 447 -9.74 -5.43 6.28
C GLU A 447 -9.86 -5.19 4.76
N PHE A 448 -9.26 -4.10 4.28
CA PHE A 448 -9.19 -3.82 2.84
C PHE A 448 -7.91 -4.43 2.27
N ARG A 449 -8.07 -5.51 1.52
CA ARG A 449 -7.00 -6.44 1.12
C ARG A 449 -6.39 -6.16 -0.25
N MET A 450 -6.88 -5.15 -0.97
CA MET A 450 -6.46 -4.87 -2.35
C MET A 450 -5.19 -4.05 -2.47
N LEU A 451 -4.67 -3.45 -1.39
CA LEU A 451 -3.49 -2.59 -1.46
C LEU A 451 -2.25 -3.39 -1.84
N GLY A 452 -1.46 -2.86 -2.77
CA GLY A 452 -0.15 -3.41 -3.11
C GLY A 452 0.92 -3.09 -2.06
N SER A 453 1.96 -3.91 -1.99
CA SER A 453 3.04 -3.78 -1.01
C SER A 453 3.76 -2.43 -1.10
N SER A 454 3.99 -1.89 -2.30
CA SER A 454 4.65 -0.60 -2.50
C SER A 454 3.73 0.61 -2.31
N ASN A 455 2.41 0.40 -2.24
CA ASN A 455 1.44 1.49 -2.18
C ASN A 455 1.51 2.24 -0.85
N SER A 456 1.30 3.56 -0.89
CA SER A 456 0.94 4.31 0.31
C SER A 456 -0.48 3.96 0.74
N ILE A 457 -0.69 3.69 2.02
CA ILE A 457 -2.04 3.45 2.55
C ILE A 457 -2.90 4.71 2.56
N ALA A 458 -2.31 5.90 2.36
CA ALA A 458 -3.05 7.17 2.33
C ALA A 458 -4.18 7.13 1.29
N CYS A 459 -3.90 6.68 0.05
CA CYS A 459 -4.88 6.71 -1.03
C CYS A 459 -6.14 5.90 -0.70
N ALA A 460 -5.97 4.67 -0.21
CA ALA A 460 -7.08 3.81 0.19
C ALA A 460 -7.90 4.43 1.33
N ASN A 461 -7.22 4.97 2.34
CA ASN A 461 -7.89 5.56 3.49
C ASN A 461 -8.58 6.89 3.16
N ILE A 462 -8.04 7.70 2.24
CA ILE A 462 -8.71 8.91 1.74
C ILE A 462 -10.07 8.54 1.13
N MET A 463 -10.07 7.59 0.20
CA MET A 463 -11.30 7.22 -0.53
C MET A 463 -12.31 6.51 0.37
N LEU A 464 -11.84 5.62 1.26
CA LEU A 464 -12.72 4.95 2.22
C LEU A 464 -13.34 5.94 3.20
N ASN A 465 -12.55 6.81 3.82
CA ASN A 465 -13.05 7.84 4.73
C ASN A 465 -14.04 8.78 4.05
N ALA A 466 -13.77 9.18 2.80
CA ALA A 466 -14.65 10.06 2.02
C ALA A 466 -16.00 9.39 1.73
N ALA A 467 -15.99 8.15 1.27
CA ALA A 467 -17.18 7.39 0.96
C ALA A 467 -18.06 7.14 2.20
N VAL A 468 -17.43 6.78 3.33
CA VAL A 468 -18.14 6.60 4.61
C VAL A 468 -18.68 7.94 5.14
N ALA A 469 -17.92 9.04 5.01
CA ALA A 469 -18.39 10.37 5.38
C ALA A 469 -19.64 10.77 4.58
N GLU A 470 -19.68 10.48 3.29
CA GLU A 470 -20.87 10.76 2.44
C GLU A 470 -22.09 9.94 2.89
N SER A 471 -21.90 8.63 3.15
CA SER A 471 -22.98 7.77 3.65
C SER A 471 -23.53 8.27 4.99
N LEU A 472 -22.64 8.60 5.94
CA LEU A 472 -23.05 9.17 7.25
C LEU A 472 -23.74 10.53 7.10
N LYS A 473 -23.28 11.38 6.16
CA LYS A 473 -23.94 12.65 5.84
C LYS A 473 -25.37 12.43 5.37
N ILE A 474 -25.57 11.52 4.42
CA ILE A 474 -26.90 11.19 3.88
C ILE A 474 -27.83 10.71 5.01
N TYR A 475 -27.30 9.89 5.92
CA TYR A 475 -28.07 9.40 7.07
C TYR A 475 -28.40 10.52 8.05
N ALA A 476 -27.44 11.35 8.41
CA ALA A 476 -27.64 12.48 9.31
C ALA A 476 -28.69 13.46 8.74
N ASP A 477 -28.56 13.83 7.45
CA ASP A 477 -29.49 14.74 6.76
C ASP A 477 -30.93 14.21 6.77
N ARG A 478 -31.14 12.88 6.80
CA ARG A 478 -32.46 12.27 6.88
C ARG A 478 -33.00 12.16 8.29
N LEU A 479 -32.14 11.90 9.28
CA LEU A 479 -32.55 11.57 10.65
C LEU A 479 -32.63 12.78 11.58
N GLU A 480 -31.96 13.90 11.26
CA GLU A 480 -31.93 15.08 12.14
C GLU A 480 -33.27 15.80 12.28
N ASN A 481 -34.23 15.61 11.37
CA ASN A 481 -35.50 16.34 11.32
C ASN A 481 -36.72 15.41 11.32
N VAL A 482 -36.64 14.26 11.99
CA VAL A 482 -37.75 13.30 12.08
C VAL A 482 -38.37 13.36 13.45
N ASP A 483 -39.70 13.20 13.53
CA ASP A 483 -40.45 13.19 14.80
C ASP A 483 -40.27 11.86 15.57
N ASP A 484 -40.17 10.74 14.83
CA ASP A 484 -39.94 9.39 15.36
C ASP A 484 -38.62 8.85 14.86
N PHE A 485 -37.58 9.05 15.67
CA PHE A 485 -36.21 8.64 15.36
C PHE A 485 -36.05 7.12 15.23
N GLU A 486 -36.68 6.34 16.12
CA GLU A 486 -36.52 4.88 16.14
C GLU A 486 -37.11 4.24 14.88
N THR A 487 -38.32 4.62 14.49
CA THR A 487 -38.95 4.15 13.25
C THR A 487 -38.14 4.59 12.02
N ALA A 488 -37.74 5.85 11.95
CA ALA A 488 -36.95 6.37 10.82
C ALA A 488 -35.60 5.69 10.67
N LEU A 489 -34.93 5.38 11.80
CA LEU A 489 -33.68 4.65 11.85
C LEU A 489 -33.87 3.21 11.35
N HIS A 490 -34.84 2.50 11.83
CA HIS A 490 -35.15 1.13 11.40
C HIS A 490 -35.44 1.08 9.89
N ASP A 491 -36.31 1.95 9.40
CA ASP A 491 -36.63 2.03 7.96
C ASP A 491 -35.42 2.36 7.10
N MET A 492 -34.52 3.22 7.60
CA MET A 492 -33.30 3.58 6.89
C MET A 492 -32.32 2.41 6.83
N ILE A 493 -32.10 1.69 7.94
CA ILE A 493 -31.25 0.50 7.98
C ILE A 493 -31.81 -0.56 7.01
N LYS A 494 -33.08 -0.87 7.11
CA LYS A 494 -33.78 -1.84 6.24
C LYS A 494 -33.66 -1.45 4.77
N LYS A 495 -33.90 -0.19 4.44
CA LYS A 495 -33.75 0.31 3.06
C LYS A 495 -32.31 0.19 2.57
N THR A 496 -31.33 0.53 3.41
CA THR A 496 -29.91 0.43 3.03
C THR A 496 -29.53 -1.01 2.73
N ILE A 497 -29.93 -1.95 3.57
CA ILE A 497 -29.68 -3.38 3.34
C ILE A 497 -30.26 -3.79 1.99
N LYS A 498 -31.52 -3.48 1.73
CA LYS A 498 -32.20 -3.83 0.49
C LYS A 498 -31.50 -3.26 -0.76
N ASP A 499 -31.08 -1.99 -0.69
CA ASP A 499 -30.51 -1.29 -1.85
C ASP A 499 -29.06 -1.70 -2.13
N HIS A 500 -28.29 -2.10 -1.08
CA HIS A 500 -26.82 -2.29 -1.15
C HIS A 500 -26.33 -3.71 -0.86
N LYS A 501 -27.20 -4.67 -0.52
CA LYS A 501 -26.78 -6.05 -0.25
C LYS A 501 -26.10 -6.76 -1.44
N ARG A 502 -26.23 -6.21 -2.62
CA ARG A 502 -25.57 -6.73 -3.83
C ARG A 502 -24.04 -6.81 -3.71
N ILE A 503 -23.44 -5.95 -2.86
CA ILE A 503 -21.98 -5.93 -2.61
C ILE A 503 -21.52 -7.04 -1.67
N ILE A 504 -22.45 -7.63 -0.87
CA ILE A 504 -22.12 -8.64 0.14
C ILE A 504 -21.95 -10.00 -0.52
N PHE A 505 -20.80 -10.61 -0.30
CA PHE A 505 -20.47 -11.95 -0.79
C PHE A 505 -19.57 -12.69 0.19
N ASN A 506 -20.04 -13.82 0.71
CA ASN A 506 -19.33 -14.65 1.68
C ASN A 506 -18.63 -15.88 1.05
N GLY A 507 -18.73 -16.06 -0.26
CA GLY A 507 -18.18 -17.20 -0.99
C GLY A 507 -16.74 -17.02 -1.46
N ASN A 508 -16.31 -17.91 -2.35
CA ASN A 508 -14.99 -17.89 -2.96
C ASN A 508 -14.90 -16.80 -4.06
N GLY A 509 -14.16 -15.73 -3.78
CA GLY A 509 -13.98 -14.60 -4.72
C GLY A 509 -13.18 -14.94 -5.99
N TYR A 510 -12.47 -16.07 -6.02
CA TYR A 510 -11.72 -16.52 -7.22
C TYR A 510 -12.56 -17.33 -8.21
N ASP A 511 -13.78 -17.68 -7.85
CA ASP A 511 -14.64 -18.45 -8.73
C ASP A 511 -15.09 -17.60 -9.94
N ASP A 512 -14.85 -18.09 -11.14
CA ASP A 512 -15.31 -17.44 -12.38
C ASP A 512 -16.83 -17.25 -12.40
N ALA A 513 -17.57 -18.18 -11.79
CA ALA A 513 -19.01 -18.06 -11.63
C ALA A 513 -19.40 -16.86 -10.78
N TRP A 514 -18.60 -16.54 -9.72
CA TRP A 514 -18.78 -15.34 -8.93
C TRP A 514 -18.52 -14.06 -9.74
N ILE A 515 -17.41 -14.01 -10.47
CA ILE A 515 -17.08 -12.83 -11.28
C ILE A 515 -18.19 -12.54 -12.29
N LYS A 516 -18.71 -13.59 -12.93
CA LYS A 516 -19.84 -13.48 -13.85
C LYS A 516 -21.13 -13.04 -13.15
N GLU A 517 -21.46 -13.61 -11.99
CA GLU A 517 -22.62 -13.18 -11.20
C GLU A 517 -22.48 -11.72 -10.76
N ALA A 518 -21.33 -11.33 -10.24
CA ALA A 518 -21.05 -10.00 -9.74
C ALA A 518 -21.26 -8.94 -10.86
N THR A 519 -20.74 -9.19 -12.04
CA THR A 519 -20.81 -8.22 -13.16
C THR A 519 -22.16 -8.26 -13.90
N GLU A 520 -22.66 -9.44 -14.28
CA GLU A 520 -23.84 -9.56 -15.13
C GLU A 520 -25.17 -9.45 -14.36
N LYS A 521 -25.23 -9.96 -13.11
CA LYS A 521 -26.47 -9.98 -12.31
C LYS A 521 -26.52 -8.91 -11.25
N ARG A 522 -25.40 -8.66 -10.56
CA ARG A 522 -25.35 -7.69 -9.46
C ARG A 522 -24.93 -6.30 -9.90
N GLY A 523 -24.41 -6.14 -11.14
CA GLY A 523 -23.96 -4.85 -11.67
C GLY A 523 -22.76 -4.27 -10.93
N LEU A 524 -21.91 -5.12 -10.36
CA LEU A 524 -20.65 -4.70 -9.76
C LEU A 524 -19.59 -4.47 -10.85
N LEU A 525 -18.64 -3.59 -10.57
CA LEU A 525 -17.59 -3.21 -11.50
C LEU A 525 -16.42 -4.21 -11.46
N ASN A 526 -15.87 -4.53 -12.62
CA ASN A 526 -14.65 -5.32 -12.76
C ASN A 526 -13.58 -4.50 -13.49
N LEU A 527 -12.98 -3.55 -12.77
CA LEU A 527 -11.95 -2.63 -13.29
C LEU A 527 -10.57 -3.31 -13.14
N ARG A 528 -10.21 -4.15 -14.09
CA ARG A 528 -9.07 -5.08 -13.98
C ARG A 528 -7.73 -4.36 -13.97
N THR A 529 -7.59 -3.29 -14.74
CA THR A 529 -6.32 -2.58 -14.93
C THR A 529 -6.39 -1.16 -14.42
N THR A 530 -5.25 -0.54 -14.21
CA THR A 530 -5.15 0.87 -13.84
C THR A 530 -5.82 1.79 -14.86
N PRO A 531 -5.60 1.65 -16.19
CA PRO A 531 -6.33 2.44 -17.18
C PRO A 531 -7.85 2.28 -17.13
N ASP A 532 -8.36 1.08 -16.77
CA ASP A 532 -9.81 0.87 -16.61
C ASP A 532 -10.36 1.59 -15.39
N ALA A 533 -9.59 1.65 -14.31
CA ALA A 533 -10.02 2.23 -13.04
C ALA A 533 -9.92 3.76 -13.00
N MET A 534 -8.87 4.34 -13.55
CA MET A 534 -8.53 5.75 -13.39
C MET A 534 -9.62 6.74 -13.83
N PRO A 535 -10.44 6.50 -14.90
CA PRO A 535 -11.52 7.42 -15.26
C PRO A 535 -12.54 7.67 -14.15
N ALA A 536 -12.67 6.74 -13.18
CA ALA A 536 -13.54 6.93 -12.02
C ALA A 536 -13.08 8.11 -11.12
N MET A 537 -11.79 8.44 -11.10
CA MET A 537 -11.28 9.55 -10.28
C MET A 537 -11.90 10.90 -10.69
N ILE A 538 -12.17 11.09 -11.96
CA ILE A 538 -12.74 12.33 -12.53
C ILE A 538 -14.20 12.18 -12.96
N ALA A 539 -14.85 11.07 -12.63
CA ALA A 539 -16.27 10.89 -12.89
C ALA A 539 -17.11 11.88 -12.05
N ASP A 540 -18.13 12.49 -12.66
CA ASP A 540 -18.96 13.54 -12.06
C ASP A 540 -19.46 13.20 -10.65
N LYS A 541 -19.91 11.96 -10.44
CA LYS A 541 -20.37 11.45 -9.14
C LYS A 541 -19.29 11.61 -8.07
N ASN A 542 -18.07 11.19 -8.40
CA ASN A 542 -16.94 11.16 -7.49
C ASN A 542 -16.35 12.53 -7.24
N VAL A 543 -16.18 13.34 -8.30
CA VAL A 543 -15.77 14.75 -8.18
C VAL A 543 -16.72 15.52 -7.28
N LYS A 544 -18.03 15.35 -7.48
CA LYS A 544 -19.05 16.02 -6.70
C LYS A 544 -18.98 15.66 -5.21
N MET A 545 -18.82 14.40 -4.88
CA MET A 545 -18.71 13.92 -3.50
C MET A 545 -17.42 14.42 -2.84
N LEU A 546 -16.28 14.24 -3.49
CA LEU A 546 -14.97 14.62 -2.92
C LEU A 546 -14.84 16.15 -2.74
N THR A 547 -15.43 16.93 -3.65
CA THR A 547 -15.46 18.40 -3.55
C THR A 547 -16.43 18.88 -2.46
N ALA A 548 -17.61 18.26 -2.34
CA ALA A 548 -18.60 18.63 -1.32
C ALA A 548 -18.03 18.43 0.12
N HIS A 549 -17.21 17.41 0.32
CA HIS A 549 -16.49 17.19 1.57
C HIS A 549 -15.18 17.97 1.69
N LYS A 550 -14.82 18.78 0.71
CA LYS A 550 -13.59 19.60 0.66
C LYS A 550 -12.31 18.75 0.81
N ILE A 551 -12.33 17.52 0.32
CA ILE A 551 -11.17 16.62 0.35
C ILE A 551 -10.23 16.97 -0.80
N PHE A 552 -10.80 17.16 -1.99
CA PHE A 552 -10.11 17.63 -3.19
C PHE A 552 -10.87 18.77 -3.86
N SER A 553 -10.15 19.66 -4.52
CA SER A 553 -10.72 20.50 -5.56
C SER A 553 -10.81 19.72 -6.88
N PRO A 554 -11.66 20.15 -7.85
CA PRO A 554 -11.66 19.54 -9.17
C PRO A 554 -10.29 19.57 -9.86
N ALA A 555 -9.54 20.66 -9.71
CA ALA A 555 -8.19 20.78 -10.26
C ALA A 555 -7.21 19.76 -9.63
N GLU A 556 -7.27 19.55 -8.31
CA GLU A 556 -6.46 18.53 -7.63
C GLU A 556 -6.79 17.10 -8.10
N LEU A 557 -8.05 16.79 -8.43
CA LEU A 557 -8.45 15.48 -8.95
C LEU A 557 -7.95 15.25 -10.38
N HIS A 558 -8.11 16.24 -11.26
CA HIS A 558 -7.58 16.15 -12.63
C HIS A 558 -6.07 16.02 -12.65
N SER A 559 -5.38 16.80 -11.83
CA SER A 559 -3.93 16.68 -11.68
C SER A 559 -3.49 15.28 -11.28
N ARG A 560 -4.15 14.69 -10.28
CA ARG A 560 -3.83 13.31 -9.84
C ARG A 560 -4.13 12.28 -10.90
N TYR A 561 -5.23 12.43 -11.63
CA TYR A 561 -5.56 11.58 -12.77
C TYR A 561 -4.42 11.54 -13.79
N GLU A 562 -3.95 12.71 -14.22
CA GLU A 562 -2.84 12.82 -15.16
C GLU A 562 -1.53 12.23 -14.60
N ILE A 563 -1.15 12.60 -13.36
CA ILE A 563 0.08 12.13 -12.72
C ILE A 563 0.09 10.59 -12.58
N LEU A 564 -1.03 9.99 -12.19
CA LEU A 564 -1.08 8.55 -11.95
C LEU A 564 -1.07 7.75 -13.25
N LEU A 565 -1.76 8.22 -14.30
CA LEU A 565 -1.67 7.60 -15.63
C LEU A 565 -0.28 7.75 -16.26
N GLU A 566 0.31 8.92 -16.14
CA GLU A 566 1.67 9.16 -16.60
C GLU A 566 2.67 8.26 -15.86
N ASN A 567 2.53 8.12 -14.54
CA ASN A 567 3.38 7.23 -13.74
C ASN A 567 3.20 5.76 -14.13
N TYR A 568 1.97 5.30 -14.38
CA TYR A 568 1.68 3.97 -14.89
C TYR A 568 2.41 3.72 -16.22
N SER A 569 2.25 4.63 -17.18
CA SER A 569 2.86 4.52 -18.50
C SER A 569 4.39 4.55 -18.45
N LYS A 570 4.97 5.45 -17.65
CA LYS A 570 6.43 5.52 -17.45
C LYS A 570 7.00 4.25 -16.81
N THR A 571 6.30 3.68 -15.82
CA THR A 571 6.73 2.45 -15.15
C THR A 571 6.82 1.31 -16.15
N VAL A 572 5.76 1.05 -16.91
CA VAL A 572 5.75 -0.05 -17.88
C VAL A 572 6.70 0.21 -19.05
N ASN A 573 6.85 1.46 -19.50
CA ASN A 573 7.84 1.80 -20.52
C ASN A 573 9.27 1.53 -20.07
N ILE A 574 9.62 1.82 -18.80
CA ILE A 574 10.95 1.47 -18.25
C ILE A 574 11.13 -0.06 -18.25
N GLU A 575 10.12 -0.82 -17.86
CA GLU A 575 10.13 -2.28 -17.92
C GLU A 575 10.35 -2.80 -19.34
N ALA A 576 9.60 -2.27 -20.32
CA ALA A 576 9.71 -2.66 -21.73
C ALA A 576 11.11 -2.35 -22.31
N LEU A 577 11.64 -1.16 -22.04
CA LEU A 577 13.00 -0.78 -22.44
C LEU A 577 14.07 -1.68 -21.79
N THR A 578 13.87 -2.04 -20.52
CA THR A 578 14.77 -2.96 -19.80
C THR A 578 14.73 -4.36 -20.42
N MET A 579 13.54 -4.86 -20.80
CA MET A 579 13.42 -6.14 -21.51
C MET A 579 14.18 -6.14 -22.82
N VAL A 580 14.04 -5.08 -23.64
CA VAL A 580 14.77 -4.93 -24.91
C VAL A 580 16.28 -4.91 -24.69
N ASP A 581 16.74 -4.18 -23.67
CA ASP A 581 18.19 -4.11 -23.36
C ASP A 581 18.75 -5.46 -22.92
N MET A 582 18.05 -6.16 -21.99
CA MET A 582 18.47 -7.48 -21.50
C MET A 582 18.42 -8.55 -22.61
N ALA A 583 17.37 -8.57 -23.42
CA ALA A 583 17.24 -9.52 -24.52
C ALA A 583 18.40 -9.38 -25.54
N ARG A 584 18.69 -8.13 -25.97
CA ARG A 584 19.74 -7.86 -26.97
C ARG A 584 21.16 -8.07 -26.47
N LYS A 585 21.41 -7.67 -25.22
CA LYS A 585 22.81 -7.59 -24.72
C LYS A 585 23.22 -8.74 -23.82
N GLU A 586 22.24 -9.48 -23.28
CA GLU A 586 22.50 -10.53 -22.31
C GLU A 586 21.95 -11.88 -22.76
N ILE A 587 20.64 -12.00 -23.05
CA ILE A 587 20.01 -13.29 -23.35
C ILE A 587 20.45 -13.84 -24.71
N LEU A 588 20.29 -13.07 -25.78
CA LEU A 588 20.71 -13.51 -27.12
C LEU A 588 22.19 -13.92 -27.18
N PRO A 589 23.14 -13.11 -26.69
CA PRO A 589 24.54 -13.53 -26.67
C PRO A 589 24.79 -14.79 -25.85
N ALA A 590 24.08 -15.02 -24.77
CA ALA A 590 24.21 -16.22 -23.94
C ALA A 590 23.71 -17.47 -24.66
N VAL A 591 22.53 -17.42 -25.27
CA VAL A 591 21.94 -18.50 -26.06
C VAL A 591 22.83 -18.84 -27.24
N GLU A 592 23.34 -17.85 -28.00
CA GLU A 592 24.25 -18.04 -29.09
C GLU A 592 25.62 -18.62 -28.64
N GLY A 593 26.12 -18.18 -27.46
CA GLY A 593 27.34 -18.73 -26.89
C GLY A 593 27.25 -20.21 -26.59
N TYR A 594 26.11 -20.64 -26.01
CA TYR A 594 25.85 -22.06 -25.75
C TYR A 594 25.63 -22.85 -27.04
N THR A 595 24.88 -22.31 -27.97
CA THR A 595 24.65 -22.93 -29.29
C THR A 595 25.98 -23.15 -30.02
N LYS A 596 26.88 -22.17 -30.01
CA LYS A 596 28.26 -22.31 -30.54
C LYS A 596 29.03 -23.45 -29.86
N SER A 597 29.02 -23.50 -28.53
CA SER A 597 29.70 -24.56 -27.76
C SER A 597 29.21 -25.96 -28.12
N LEU A 598 27.90 -26.12 -28.27
CA LEU A 598 27.28 -27.38 -28.71
C LEU A 598 27.68 -27.72 -30.17
N ALA A 599 27.71 -26.74 -31.08
CA ALA A 599 28.11 -26.94 -32.47
C ALA A 599 29.56 -27.40 -32.58
N GLU A 600 30.47 -26.79 -31.81
CA GLU A 600 31.88 -27.20 -31.70
C GLU A 600 32.01 -28.64 -31.15
N THR A 601 31.22 -28.97 -30.12
CA THR A 601 31.14 -30.31 -29.53
C THR A 601 30.64 -31.32 -30.56
N LEU A 602 29.59 -31.00 -31.30
CA LEU A 602 29.00 -31.85 -32.35
C LEU A 602 30.04 -32.12 -33.46
N ALA A 603 30.75 -31.08 -33.92
CA ALA A 603 31.80 -31.20 -34.95
C ALA A 603 32.95 -32.11 -34.46
N ALA A 604 33.43 -31.91 -33.23
CA ALA A 604 34.51 -32.70 -32.64
C ALA A 604 34.09 -34.20 -32.47
N LYS A 605 32.89 -34.48 -31.99
CA LYS A 605 32.37 -35.85 -31.85
C LYS A 605 32.26 -36.58 -33.19
N LYS A 606 31.74 -35.90 -34.23
CA LYS A 606 31.61 -36.47 -35.55
C LYS A 606 32.97 -36.70 -36.26
N ALA A 607 33.94 -35.84 -35.99
CA ALA A 607 35.29 -36.00 -36.48
C ALA A 607 36.03 -37.16 -35.80
N ALA A 608 35.82 -37.36 -34.50
CA ALA A 608 36.45 -38.44 -33.73
C ALA A 608 35.86 -39.83 -34.02
N VAL A 609 34.55 -39.95 -34.26
CA VAL A 609 33.85 -41.21 -34.52
C VAL A 609 32.84 -40.99 -35.63
N ALA A 610 33.15 -41.55 -36.82
CA ALA A 610 32.26 -41.47 -37.97
C ALA A 610 30.91 -42.19 -37.69
N GLY A 611 29.78 -41.55 -38.03
CA GLY A 611 28.43 -42.09 -37.84
C GLY A 611 27.87 -42.01 -36.43
N LEU A 612 28.53 -41.32 -35.47
CA LEU A 612 27.99 -41.09 -34.15
C LEU A 612 26.66 -40.31 -34.22
N PRO A 613 25.55 -40.79 -33.57
CA PRO A 613 24.24 -40.17 -33.80
C PRO A 613 24.07 -38.75 -33.29
N CYS A 614 24.78 -38.35 -32.21
CA CYS A 614 24.76 -36.97 -31.62
C CYS A 614 23.37 -36.35 -31.60
N LYS A 615 22.35 -37.10 -31.18
CA LYS A 615 20.93 -36.66 -31.20
C LYS A 615 20.69 -35.46 -30.28
N TYR A 616 21.33 -35.46 -29.12
CA TYR A 616 21.20 -34.39 -28.13
C TYR A 616 21.69 -33.05 -28.70
N GLU A 617 22.92 -33.04 -29.17
CA GLU A 617 23.56 -31.79 -29.70
C GLU A 617 22.74 -31.26 -30.86
N THR A 618 22.37 -32.14 -31.80
CA THR A 618 21.62 -31.73 -33.01
C THR A 618 20.27 -31.13 -32.64
N ALA A 619 19.50 -31.80 -31.77
CA ALA A 619 18.18 -31.32 -31.35
C ALA A 619 18.27 -30.00 -30.58
N THR A 620 19.23 -29.88 -29.65
CA THR A 620 19.39 -28.67 -28.84
C THR A 620 19.86 -27.47 -29.65
N ILE A 621 20.83 -27.67 -30.59
CA ILE A 621 21.28 -26.61 -31.51
C ILE A 621 20.09 -26.12 -32.36
N THR A 622 19.29 -27.03 -32.92
CA THR A 622 18.14 -26.66 -33.74
C THR A 622 17.13 -25.83 -32.91
N LYS A 623 16.75 -26.31 -31.74
CA LYS A 623 15.78 -25.58 -30.87
C LYS A 623 16.30 -24.23 -30.41
N LEU A 624 17.56 -24.13 -29.99
CA LEU A 624 18.15 -22.86 -29.57
C LEU A 624 18.30 -21.86 -30.74
N SER A 625 18.58 -22.34 -31.95
CA SER A 625 18.61 -21.48 -33.13
C SER A 625 17.22 -20.90 -33.46
N GLU A 626 16.18 -21.75 -33.42
CA GLU A 626 14.80 -21.31 -33.59
C GLU A 626 14.43 -20.26 -32.52
N LEU A 627 14.74 -20.53 -31.25
CA LEU A 627 14.47 -19.58 -30.15
C LEU A 627 15.26 -18.27 -30.30
N SER A 628 16.51 -18.30 -30.78
CA SER A 628 17.29 -17.07 -31.05
C SER A 628 16.59 -16.18 -32.08
N ASP A 629 16.07 -16.76 -33.17
CA ASP A 629 15.33 -16.02 -34.18
C ASP A 629 14.02 -15.45 -33.59
N GLU A 630 13.26 -16.26 -32.82
CA GLU A 630 12.02 -15.83 -32.17
C GLU A 630 12.29 -14.69 -31.14
N ILE A 631 13.36 -14.79 -30.35
CA ILE A 631 13.76 -13.73 -29.40
C ILE A 631 14.11 -12.45 -30.14
N ALA A 632 14.87 -12.55 -31.22
CA ALA A 632 15.26 -11.40 -32.05
C ALA A 632 14.05 -10.69 -32.64
N ASP A 633 13.10 -11.47 -33.20
CA ASP A 633 11.87 -10.95 -33.77
C ASP A 633 10.94 -10.32 -32.70
N ALA A 634 10.74 -10.99 -31.58
CA ALA A 634 9.94 -10.46 -30.47
C ALA A 634 10.53 -9.18 -29.89
N THR A 635 11.88 -9.13 -29.77
CA THR A 635 12.60 -7.92 -29.32
C THR A 635 12.42 -6.76 -30.29
N ALA A 636 12.54 -7.02 -31.60
CA ALA A 636 12.35 -5.99 -32.61
C ALA A 636 10.89 -5.49 -32.65
N ASN A 637 9.93 -6.39 -32.48
CA ASN A 637 8.51 -6.05 -32.40
C ASN A 637 8.22 -5.16 -31.19
N LEU A 638 8.71 -5.51 -29.99
CA LEU A 638 8.53 -4.69 -28.79
C LEU A 638 9.17 -3.32 -28.95
N ASP A 639 10.39 -3.25 -29.44
CA ASP A 639 11.13 -1.99 -29.66
C ASP A 639 10.40 -1.08 -30.68
N GLY A 640 9.83 -1.66 -31.73
CA GLY A 640 9.01 -0.95 -32.71
C GLY A 640 7.72 -0.37 -32.11
N GLU A 641 7.05 -1.09 -31.22
CA GLU A 641 5.87 -0.58 -30.53
C GLU A 641 6.21 0.48 -29.47
N ILE A 642 7.32 0.33 -28.74
CA ILE A 642 7.82 1.37 -27.83
C ILE A 642 8.04 2.70 -28.57
N ALA A 643 8.62 2.66 -29.79
CA ALA A 643 8.83 3.86 -30.59
C ALA A 643 7.52 4.55 -31.01
N LYS A 644 6.45 3.79 -31.27
CA LYS A 644 5.11 4.33 -31.53
C LYS A 644 4.49 4.92 -30.28
N PHE A 645 4.54 4.18 -29.16
CA PHE A 645 4.05 4.63 -27.85
C PHE A 645 4.66 5.98 -27.44
N GLN A 646 5.96 6.16 -27.63
CA GLN A 646 6.67 7.40 -27.27
C GLN A 646 6.20 8.65 -28.05
N ALA A 647 5.46 8.47 -29.14
CA ALA A 647 4.88 9.57 -29.91
C ALA A 647 3.46 9.96 -29.46
N ILE A 648 2.88 9.24 -28.49
CA ILE A 648 1.55 9.52 -27.94
C ILE A 648 1.68 10.63 -26.87
N GLU A 649 0.98 11.75 -27.09
CA GLU A 649 1.03 12.89 -26.16
C GLU A 649 -0.08 12.84 -25.09
N ASP A 650 -1.25 12.27 -25.42
CA ASP A 650 -2.36 12.16 -24.48
C ASP A 650 -2.11 11.04 -23.44
N VAL A 651 -2.18 11.38 -22.16
CA VAL A 651 -1.84 10.44 -21.06
C VAL A 651 -2.81 9.26 -20.97
N THR A 652 -4.07 9.46 -21.33
CA THR A 652 -5.10 8.41 -21.32
C THR A 652 -4.89 7.45 -22.49
N GLU A 653 -4.63 7.99 -23.67
CA GLU A 653 -4.33 7.21 -24.88
C GLU A 653 -3.02 6.41 -24.66
N ALA A 654 -1.99 7.03 -24.11
CA ALA A 654 -0.74 6.36 -23.75
C ALA A 654 -0.94 5.19 -22.78
N ALA A 655 -1.71 5.39 -21.72
CA ALA A 655 -1.99 4.33 -20.75
C ALA A 655 -2.82 3.17 -21.36
N ASN A 656 -3.75 3.46 -22.26
CA ASN A 656 -4.50 2.46 -23.00
C ASN A 656 -3.61 1.68 -23.96
N ASP A 657 -2.70 2.33 -24.67
CA ASP A 657 -1.73 1.67 -25.57
C ASP A 657 -0.79 0.72 -24.80
N ILE A 658 -0.33 1.13 -23.63
CA ILE A 658 0.41 0.24 -22.71
C ILE A 658 -0.39 -1.03 -22.42
N ARG A 659 -1.66 -0.90 -22.00
CA ARG A 659 -2.53 -2.04 -21.66
C ARG A 659 -2.81 -2.93 -22.86
N ASP A 660 -3.14 -2.34 -24.01
CA ASP A 660 -3.69 -3.06 -25.16
C ASP A 660 -2.61 -3.61 -26.10
N VAL A 661 -1.41 -3.00 -26.10
CA VAL A 661 -0.34 -3.33 -27.05
C VAL A 661 0.95 -3.72 -26.35
N ILE A 662 1.54 -2.82 -25.53
CA ILE A 662 2.90 -3.00 -24.99
C ILE A 662 2.97 -4.23 -24.08
N LEU A 663 2.05 -4.40 -23.14
CA LEU A 663 2.06 -5.54 -22.20
C LEU A 663 2.00 -6.88 -22.96
N GLY A 664 1.18 -7.00 -24.01
CA GLY A 664 1.13 -8.22 -24.82
C GLY A 664 2.44 -8.52 -25.55
N LYS A 665 3.18 -7.50 -25.99
CA LYS A 665 4.49 -7.68 -26.62
C LYS A 665 5.57 -8.05 -25.60
N MET A 666 5.50 -7.49 -24.38
CA MET A 666 6.38 -7.88 -23.27
C MET A 666 6.17 -9.36 -22.89
N ASP A 667 4.93 -9.80 -22.80
CA ASP A 667 4.58 -11.20 -22.49
C ASP A 667 5.09 -12.16 -23.59
N ALA A 668 4.96 -11.79 -24.85
CA ALA A 668 5.47 -12.58 -25.98
C ALA A 668 6.99 -12.73 -25.94
N LEU A 669 7.74 -11.63 -25.69
CA LEU A 669 9.19 -11.67 -25.54
C LEU A 669 9.61 -12.50 -24.33
N ARG A 670 8.92 -12.35 -23.21
CA ARG A 670 9.18 -13.12 -21.99
C ARG A 670 9.04 -14.62 -22.24
N ALA A 671 7.96 -15.04 -22.91
CA ALA A 671 7.65 -16.47 -23.13
C ALA A 671 8.80 -17.19 -23.86
N VAL A 672 9.34 -16.60 -24.91
CA VAL A 672 10.43 -17.21 -25.70
C VAL A 672 11.78 -17.17 -24.96
N CYS A 673 12.04 -16.12 -24.18
CA CYS A 673 13.24 -16.03 -23.36
C CYS A 673 13.22 -17.01 -22.19
N ASP A 674 12.08 -17.16 -21.50
CA ASP A 674 11.90 -18.11 -20.39
C ASP A 674 12.02 -19.57 -20.90
N GLU A 675 11.55 -19.87 -22.11
CA GLU A 675 11.78 -21.17 -22.74
C GLU A 675 13.27 -21.41 -23.01
N ALA A 676 13.97 -20.43 -23.55
CA ALA A 676 15.41 -20.51 -23.80
C ALA A 676 16.22 -20.73 -22.50
N GLU A 677 15.81 -20.11 -21.38
CA GLU A 677 16.40 -20.34 -20.07
C GLU A 677 16.38 -21.81 -19.67
N THR A 678 15.28 -22.53 -19.94
CA THR A 678 15.13 -23.95 -19.54
C THR A 678 16.09 -24.90 -20.29
N ILE A 679 16.63 -24.48 -21.41
CA ILE A 679 17.47 -25.30 -22.29
C ILE A 679 18.94 -24.87 -22.26
N THR A 680 19.19 -23.60 -22.00
CA THR A 680 20.55 -23.04 -21.96
C THR A 680 21.28 -23.50 -20.68
N ALA A 681 22.51 -23.98 -20.84
CA ALA A 681 23.30 -24.42 -19.70
C ALA A 681 23.57 -23.27 -18.72
N LYS A 682 23.55 -23.60 -17.43
CA LYS A 682 23.67 -22.62 -16.32
C LYS A 682 24.89 -21.70 -16.44
N GLU A 683 26.02 -22.23 -16.90
CA GLU A 683 27.26 -21.47 -17.05
C GLU A 683 27.22 -20.40 -18.16
N PHE A 684 26.26 -20.52 -19.10
CA PHE A 684 26.02 -19.55 -20.15
C PHE A 684 24.92 -18.56 -19.82
N TRP A 685 23.95 -18.94 -18.92
CA TRP A 685 22.83 -18.06 -18.60
C TRP A 685 23.31 -16.80 -17.88
N PRO A 686 22.89 -15.59 -18.33
CA PRO A 686 23.64 -14.36 -18.00
C PRO A 686 23.32 -13.78 -16.60
N PHE A 687 22.27 -14.25 -15.94
CA PHE A 687 21.84 -13.71 -14.63
C PHE A 687 21.21 -14.79 -13.73
N PRO A 688 21.07 -14.55 -12.42
CA PRO A 688 20.48 -15.51 -11.48
C PRO A 688 19.05 -15.89 -11.85
N THR A 689 18.77 -17.19 -11.77
CA THR A 689 17.44 -17.78 -12.02
C THR A 689 16.52 -17.65 -10.80
N TYR A 690 15.25 -18.03 -10.94
CA TYR A 690 14.31 -18.10 -9.81
C TYR A 690 14.78 -19.07 -8.74
N SER A 691 15.42 -20.18 -9.11
CA SER A 691 16.03 -21.10 -8.15
C SER A 691 17.11 -20.45 -7.31
N ASP A 692 17.92 -19.59 -7.93
CA ASP A 692 18.97 -18.87 -7.22
C ASP A 692 18.37 -17.77 -6.30
N LEU A 693 17.41 -16.98 -6.79
CA LEU A 693 16.84 -15.85 -6.05
C LEU A 693 15.96 -16.28 -4.87
N LEU A 694 15.04 -17.21 -5.10
CA LEU A 694 14.03 -17.61 -4.11
C LEU A 694 14.55 -18.52 -2.99
N PHE A 695 15.70 -19.19 -3.21
CA PHE A 695 16.23 -20.17 -2.27
C PHE A 695 17.65 -19.88 -1.76
N SER A 696 18.23 -18.71 -2.08
CA SER A 696 19.59 -18.34 -1.65
C SER A 696 19.69 -17.86 -0.20
N VAL A 697 18.66 -17.22 0.33
CA VAL A 697 18.66 -16.69 1.68
C VAL A 697 18.47 -17.85 2.68
N LYS A 698 19.50 -18.09 3.51
CA LYS A 698 19.54 -19.20 4.48
C LYS A 698 19.66 -18.71 5.91
#